data_bb25e0bd5df30a1a77d3a94b1e8ed974
#
_entry.id   bb25e0bd5df30a1a77d3a94b1e8ed974
#
_cell.length_a   1.000
_cell.length_b   1.000
_cell.length_c   1.000
_cell.angle_alpha   90.00
_cell.angle_beta   90.00
_cell.angle_gamma   90.00
#
_symmetry.space_group_name_H-M   'P 1'
#
loop_
_entity.id
_entity.type
_entity.pdbx_description
1 polymer ?
#
loop_
_entity_poly.entity_id
_entity_poly.type
_entity_poly.pdbx_seq_one_letter_code
_entity_poly.pdbx_strand_id
1 'polypeptide(L)'
;MIARKHIALIAMLGALAAPATAQAGFGFVPGSGSFTALNKDGTIASQASSHPYAIVAHVDLNADAKGHPEGGDMRSARALLPPGFYGNPEAIPACPRQEFEGGIPNCSDNTQIGVLRSIVAGLGEVIGPLYNVAPPHGIAVEIGFSSPAGLVVHQYGTLETEKEYRFHVVASDIPLGVTTVTETIWGTPADPSHDPERGGSLEGAKSDAPIVPYLTLPVDCRKPLQTLLQADSILAPGVFAQLEAPIVDAGGNPAPMTGCESVPFKPTIAAQPTTKLAESPAGLDFELDLPNKGLRDREAISETEPEKIEVTLPEGVTLNPSASEGVGVCSEAQYKAEQAFSKPSEGCPDESKLGSIDIHTPLISEQIEGSLYLAKPYENPFGSLFAIYLVARGPGHGILVKQAGKVEPDPRTGQLITTFEGLPALPYSNIHLHFREGGRAPLVSPPSCGEYTTVARLFPASAVDQPRIVTAPFTIEHGADGGACPSGSLPFNPSFEAGAVNNNAGSYSPFTMRLTRRDGDQDLTKFSAKLPPGVVGRLAGTAQCPVSAIAQARSRTGEHGGQEEKENPSCAASSQIGHVLAGAGVGAVLTYVPGNLYLSGPLNGAPLSVVAIVPAVAGPFDAGTVVTQEALRINPLTAEVEADGSSSDPIPHILRGIPLKVRDLRVYVDKPDFTLNPTSCDPSASKATIWSGGFDVFSALDDSPNALESRFQAANCSALGFKPRLSLKLKGGTKRGAHPALTGTYRPRPGDANTKSLVLTLPHSAFLDQGHIRTICTRVQFAANGGAGRGCPAGAVYGKAKAFTPLLDEPLEGPVFLRSSNHNLPDFVASLHGLVDVEAVARIDSKHGGIRATFNTIPDAPLTKVVVQMQGAKKGLIVNSTNLCAGSHRADAHFEGHNGNRASRRPEVGASCRKGKHHRRGRK
;
A
#
# COMPACT_ATOMS: atom_id res chain seq x y z
N MET A 1 31.56 3.82 41.34
CA MET A 1 32.71 3.23 42.09
C MET A 1 33.68 2.66 41.06
N ILE A 2 34.83 3.25 41.05
CA ILE A 2 36.19 2.80 40.71
C ILE A 2 36.46 2.54 39.21
N ALA A 3 37.15 3.57 38.69
CA ALA A 3 38.00 3.54 37.49
C ALA A 3 39.25 2.67 37.72
N ARG A 4 39.83 2.13 36.64
CA ARG A 4 41.30 2.02 36.52
C ARG A 4 41.75 1.99 35.05
N LYS A 5 42.61 2.96 34.79
CA LYS A 5 43.48 3.22 33.64
C LYS A 5 44.47 2.07 33.42
N HIS A 6 44.78 1.78 32.15
CA HIS A 6 46.12 1.33 31.77
C HIS A 6 46.64 2.10 30.58
N ILE A 7 47.68 2.83 30.78
CA ILE A 7 48.58 3.50 29.86
C ILE A 7 49.57 2.44 29.36
N ALA A 8 49.65 2.28 28.03
CA ALA A 8 50.71 1.52 27.41
C ALA A 8 51.65 2.46 26.63
N LEU A 9 52.87 2.35 26.95
CA LEU A 9 54.08 3.06 26.54
C LEU A 9 54.32 2.81 25.03
N ILE A 10 54.44 3.90 24.23
CA ILE A 10 54.95 3.84 22.84
C ILE A 10 56.44 4.10 22.90
N ALA A 11 57.22 3.09 22.58
CA ALA A 11 58.65 3.22 22.33
C ALA A 11 58.86 3.76 20.90
N MET A 12 59.47 4.94 20.80
CA MET A 12 60.02 5.47 19.55
C MET A 12 61.27 4.65 19.16
N LEU A 13 61.14 3.95 18.02
CA LEU A 13 62.29 3.54 17.22
C LEU A 13 62.33 4.45 16.00
N GLY A 14 63.20 5.44 16.03
CA GLY A 14 63.61 6.24 14.89
C GLY A 14 64.44 5.37 13.93
N ALA A 15 63.77 4.89 12.85
CA ALA A 15 64.53 4.40 11.69
C ALA A 15 64.85 5.63 10.82
N LEU A 16 66.08 5.89 10.63
CA LEU A 16 66.63 6.80 9.60
C LEU A 16 66.19 6.21 8.24
N ALA A 17 65.10 6.75 7.65
CA ALA A 17 64.83 6.54 6.24
C ALA A 17 65.85 7.39 5.45
N ALA A 18 66.84 6.73 4.90
CA ALA A 18 67.57 7.27 3.75
C ALA A 18 66.55 7.56 2.66
N PRO A 19 66.62 8.68 1.92
CA PRO A 19 65.79 8.86 0.76
C PRO A 19 66.10 7.72 -0.20
N ALA A 20 65.17 6.77 -0.33
CA ALA A 20 65.20 5.84 -1.45
C ALA A 20 65.15 6.74 -2.68
N THR A 21 66.20 6.74 -3.44
CA THR A 21 66.19 7.21 -4.81
C THR A 21 64.95 6.53 -5.44
N ALA A 22 63.93 7.31 -5.76
CA ALA A 22 62.79 6.86 -6.52
C ALA A 22 63.35 6.28 -7.82
N GLN A 23 63.52 4.96 -7.87
CA GLN A 23 63.72 4.27 -9.11
C GLN A 23 62.45 4.51 -9.88
N ALA A 24 62.50 5.29 -10.97
CA ALA A 24 61.36 5.53 -11.83
C ALA A 24 60.91 4.14 -12.28
N GLY A 25 59.75 3.69 -11.75
CA GLY A 25 59.15 2.41 -12.12
C GLY A 25 58.30 2.58 -13.37
N PHE A 26 57.68 1.50 -13.81
CA PHE A 26 56.71 1.57 -14.91
C PHE A 26 55.63 2.61 -14.62
N GLY A 27 55.37 3.49 -15.59
CA GLY A 27 54.38 4.55 -15.45
C GLY A 27 54.34 5.51 -16.64
N PHE A 28 53.38 6.38 -16.59
CA PHE A 28 53.22 7.44 -17.57
C PHE A 28 54.09 8.64 -17.22
N VAL A 29 54.58 9.36 -18.27
CA VAL A 29 55.20 10.67 -18.10
C VAL A 29 54.14 11.65 -17.63
N PRO A 30 54.31 12.32 -16.47
CA PRO A 30 53.32 13.25 -15.97
C PRO A 30 52.98 14.37 -16.99
N GLY A 31 51.68 14.53 -17.30
CA GLY A 31 51.19 15.55 -18.23
C GLY A 31 51.32 15.18 -19.71
N SER A 32 51.82 13.98 -20.08
CA SER A 32 51.90 13.56 -21.48
C SER A 32 50.57 13.12 -22.05
N GLY A 33 49.57 12.72 -21.16
CA GLY A 33 48.27 12.23 -21.63
C GLY A 33 47.42 13.34 -22.24
N SER A 34 46.95 13.11 -23.44
CA SER A 34 45.97 13.95 -24.09
C SER A 34 44.89 13.13 -24.80
N PHE A 35 43.66 13.64 -24.78
CA PHE A 35 42.55 13.12 -25.56
C PHE A 35 41.87 14.30 -26.24
N THR A 36 42.24 14.57 -27.51
CA THR A 36 41.91 15.80 -28.19
C THR A 36 41.02 15.57 -29.41
N ALA A 37 39.86 16.19 -29.40
CA ALA A 37 39.00 16.24 -30.58
C ALA A 37 39.39 17.39 -31.53
N LEU A 38 39.51 17.09 -32.81
CA LEU A 38 39.94 18.05 -33.81
C LEU A 38 38.87 18.27 -34.88
N ASN A 39 38.74 19.51 -35.33
CA ASN A 39 38.07 19.89 -36.56
C ASN A 39 38.99 19.64 -37.75
N LYS A 40 38.46 19.69 -38.98
CA LYS A 40 39.21 19.49 -40.23
C LYS A 40 40.32 20.50 -40.47
N ASP A 41 40.22 21.69 -39.90
CA ASP A 41 41.22 22.73 -39.94
C ASP A 41 42.30 22.61 -38.86
N GLY A 42 42.25 21.57 -38.05
CA GLY A 42 43.15 21.31 -36.93
C GLY A 42 42.84 22.07 -35.64
N THR A 43 41.77 22.84 -35.58
CA THR A 43 41.30 23.49 -34.35
C THR A 43 40.60 22.48 -33.44
N ILE A 44 40.50 22.79 -32.13
CA ILE A 44 39.82 21.94 -31.16
C ILE A 44 38.32 21.90 -31.46
N ALA A 45 37.77 20.69 -31.56
CA ALA A 45 36.34 20.44 -31.69
C ALA A 45 35.73 20.36 -30.28
N SER A 46 34.97 21.39 -29.87
CA SER A 46 34.35 21.48 -28.56
C SER A 46 32.82 21.53 -28.60
N GLN A 47 32.20 21.56 -29.78
CA GLN A 47 30.75 21.59 -29.91
C GLN A 47 30.13 20.28 -29.38
N ALA A 48 29.25 20.37 -28.39
CA ALA A 48 28.51 19.23 -27.83
C ALA A 48 27.74 18.46 -28.90
N SER A 49 27.75 17.14 -28.85
CA SER A 49 27.06 16.21 -29.76
C SER A 49 27.44 16.36 -31.23
N SER A 50 28.57 17.07 -31.56
CA SER A 50 29.06 17.14 -32.93
C SER A 50 29.93 15.95 -33.31
N HIS A 51 30.21 15.83 -34.59
CA HIS A 51 31.10 14.83 -35.14
C HIS A 51 32.48 15.45 -35.42
N PRO A 52 33.51 15.10 -34.61
CA PRO A 52 34.85 15.65 -34.84
C PRO A 52 35.42 15.10 -36.14
N TYR A 53 36.39 15.79 -36.74
CA TYR A 53 37.16 15.25 -37.86
C TYR A 53 38.00 14.06 -37.44
N ALA A 54 38.64 14.17 -36.25
CA ALA A 54 39.40 13.08 -35.63
C ALA A 54 39.50 13.28 -34.13
N ILE A 55 39.71 12.17 -33.42
CA ILE A 55 40.20 12.14 -32.03
C ILE A 55 41.67 11.72 -32.06
N VAL A 56 42.51 12.46 -31.36
CA VAL A 56 43.92 12.12 -31.14
C VAL A 56 44.12 11.82 -29.66
N ALA A 57 44.41 10.56 -29.35
CA ALA A 57 44.81 10.11 -28.02
C ALA A 57 46.33 9.94 -28.01
N HIS A 58 47.04 10.59 -27.09
CA HIS A 58 48.50 10.54 -27.00
C HIS A 58 48.95 10.29 -25.57
N VAL A 59 50.00 9.47 -25.41
CA VAL A 59 50.60 9.18 -24.10
C VAL A 59 52.06 8.75 -24.24
N ASP A 60 52.90 9.21 -23.31
CA ASP A 60 54.28 8.78 -23.13
C ASP A 60 54.47 7.97 -21.88
N LEU A 61 55.21 6.88 -21.95
CA LEU A 61 55.67 6.08 -20.85
C LEU A 61 57.09 6.48 -20.40
N ASN A 62 57.37 6.30 -19.11
CA ASN A 62 58.72 6.49 -18.60
C ASN A 62 59.70 5.55 -19.36
N ALA A 63 60.80 6.12 -19.87
CA ALA A 63 61.79 5.36 -20.61
C ALA A 63 63.18 5.60 -20.02
N ASP A 64 64.04 4.56 -20.07
CA ASP A 64 65.45 4.66 -19.69
C ASP A 64 66.28 5.45 -20.72
N ALA A 65 67.53 5.69 -20.42
CA ALA A 65 68.43 6.42 -21.30
C ALA A 65 68.69 5.72 -22.66
N LYS A 66 68.25 4.51 -22.81
CA LYS A 66 68.33 3.72 -24.06
C LYS A 66 66.99 3.68 -24.82
N GLY A 67 65.94 4.28 -24.28
CA GLY A 67 64.63 4.31 -24.90
C GLY A 67 63.82 3.06 -24.65
N HIS A 68 64.12 2.24 -23.61
CA HIS A 68 63.25 1.15 -23.18
C HIS A 68 62.33 1.60 -22.06
N PRO A 69 61.07 1.04 -21.97
CA PRO A 69 60.17 1.37 -20.87
C PRO A 69 60.80 1.05 -19.51
N GLU A 70 60.76 2.00 -18.58
CA GLU A 70 61.19 1.75 -17.20
C GLU A 70 60.21 0.83 -16.49
N GLY A 71 60.72 -0.15 -15.70
CA GLY A 71 59.93 -1.07 -14.98
C GLY A 71 59.22 -2.17 -15.82
N GLY A 72 59.74 -2.39 -17.05
CA GLY A 72 59.32 -3.46 -17.98
C GLY A 72 58.34 -3.01 -19.07
N ASP A 73 58.21 -3.84 -20.09
CA ASP A 73 57.35 -3.57 -21.22
C ASP A 73 55.90 -3.51 -20.81
N MET A 74 55.08 -2.68 -21.47
CA MET A 74 53.65 -2.56 -21.28
C MET A 74 52.96 -3.87 -21.63
N ARG A 75 52.20 -4.47 -20.67
CA ARG A 75 51.47 -5.69 -20.89
C ARG A 75 50.05 -5.38 -21.37
N SER A 76 49.35 -4.46 -20.70
CA SER A 76 48.01 -4.04 -21.10
C SER A 76 47.83 -2.54 -20.91
N ALA A 77 47.02 -1.95 -21.75
CA ALA A 77 46.56 -0.58 -21.65
C ALA A 77 45.02 -0.55 -21.57
N ARG A 78 44.51 0.41 -20.81
CA ARG A 78 43.06 0.59 -20.63
C ARG A 78 42.75 2.08 -20.74
N ALA A 79 41.64 2.40 -21.41
CA ALA A 79 41.10 3.73 -21.48
C ALA A 79 39.62 3.70 -21.07
N LEU A 80 39.29 4.41 -20.01
CA LEU A 80 37.89 4.68 -19.64
C LEU A 80 37.52 6.05 -20.23
N LEU A 81 36.72 6.03 -21.31
CA LEU A 81 36.36 7.22 -22.08
C LEU A 81 35.44 8.17 -21.31
N PRO A 82 35.32 9.46 -21.68
CA PRO A 82 34.36 10.37 -21.05
C PRO A 82 32.92 9.85 -21.14
N PRO A 83 32.05 10.11 -20.13
CA PRO A 83 30.64 9.75 -20.24
C PRO A 83 29.98 10.48 -21.43
N GLY A 84 29.15 9.80 -22.19
CA GLY A 84 28.48 10.35 -23.36
C GLY A 84 29.35 10.45 -24.62
N PHE A 85 30.61 9.99 -24.57
CA PHE A 85 31.42 9.79 -25.76
C PHE A 85 31.16 8.42 -26.34
N TYR A 86 30.82 8.31 -27.62
CA TYR A 86 30.53 7.03 -28.26
C TYR A 86 30.98 6.97 -29.71
N GLY A 87 31.21 5.73 -30.17
CA GLY A 87 31.43 5.41 -31.58
C GLY A 87 30.25 4.66 -32.16
N ASN A 88 30.07 4.77 -33.47
CA ASN A 88 29.04 4.01 -34.22
C ASN A 88 29.74 2.90 -35.02
N PRO A 89 29.88 1.68 -34.49
CA PRO A 89 30.55 0.57 -35.19
C PRO A 89 29.86 0.16 -36.48
N GLU A 90 28.59 0.47 -36.66
CA GLU A 90 27.82 0.19 -37.88
C GLU A 90 27.91 1.30 -38.95
N ALA A 91 28.64 2.41 -38.68
CA ALA A 91 28.83 3.49 -39.64
C ALA A 91 29.59 3.04 -40.89
N ILE A 92 30.50 2.09 -40.76
CA ILE A 92 31.30 1.46 -41.81
C ILE A 92 31.34 -0.06 -41.66
N PRO A 93 31.67 -0.80 -42.72
CA PRO A 93 31.82 -2.27 -42.61
C PRO A 93 32.86 -2.66 -41.57
N ALA A 94 32.69 -3.81 -40.93
CA ALA A 94 33.66 -4.42 -40.06
C ALA A 94 34.55 -5.42 -40.83
N CYS A 95 35.83 -5.41 -40.54
CA CYS A 95 36.75 -6.43 -41.05
C CYS A 95 36.43 -7.80 -40.39
N PRO A 96 36.22 -8.86 -41.14
CA PRO A 96 36.08 -10.20 -40.58
C PRO A 96 37.30 -10.56 -39.75
N ARG A 97 37.07 -11.11 -38.55
CA ARG A 97 38.14 -11.42 -37.59
C ARG A 97 39.20 -12.36 -38.15
N GLN A 98 38.80 -13.32 -38.99
CA GLN A 98 39.72 -14.24 -39.66
C GLN A 98 40.64 -13.54 -40.65
N GLU A 99 40.19 -12.47 -41.31
CA GLU A 99 40.99 -11.64 -42.23
C GLU A 99 41.95 -10.74 -41.45
N PHE A 100 41.54 -10.26 -40.28
CA PHE A 100 42.38 -9.47 -39.39
C PHE A 100 43.50 -10.31 -38.74
N GLU A 101 43.24 -11.51 -38.29
CA GLU A 101 44.17 -12.42 -37.60
C GLU A 101 45.10 -13.18 -38.59
N GLY A 102 44.94 -13.03 -39.87
CA GLY A 102 45.61 -13.86 -40.90
C GLY A 102 47.09 -13.61 -41.16
N GLY A 103 47.81 -13.00 -40.22
CA GLY A 103 49.25 -12.75 -40.25
C GLY A 103 49.68 -11.42 -40.88
N ILE A 104 49.34 -11.10 -42.11
CA ILE A 104 49.31 -9.75 -42.65
C ILE A 104 47.82 -9.44 -42.82
N PRO A 105 47.25 -8.48 -42.08
CA PRO A 105 45.83 -8.17 -42.19
C PRO A 105 45.42 -7.85 -43.61
N ASN A 106 44.41 -8.59 -44.09
CA ASN A 106 43.83 -8.35 -45.43
C ASN A 106 42.48 -7.63 -45.31
N CYS A 107 42.36 -6.74 -44.34
CA CYS A 107 41.17 -5.94 -44.16
C CYS A 107 41.01 -4.94 -45.30
N SER A 108 39.79 -4.79 -45.81
CA SER A 108 39.45 -3.81 -46.81
C SER A 108 39.70 -2.40 -46.28
N ASP A 109 40.13 -1.48 -47.17
CA ASP A 109 40.29 -0.02 -46.88
C ASP A 109 38.97 0.58 -46.37
N ASN A 110 37.81 -0.01 -46.70
CA ASN A 110 36.51 0.41 -46.24
C ASN A 110 36.28 0.19 -44.73
N THR A 111 37.13 -0.65 -44.11
CA THR A 111 37.00 -0.99 -42.66
C THR A 111 37.98 -0.21 -41.78
N GLN A 112 38.87 0.62 -42.41
CA GLN A 112 39.85 1.41 -41.67
C GLN A 112 39.18 2.63 -41.00
N ILE A 113 39.46 2.81 -39.70
CA ILE A 113 38.88 3.89 -38.86
C ILE A 113 39.93 4.92 -38.41
N GLY A 114 41.22 4.68 -38.68
CA GLY A 114 42.26 5.58 -38.20
C GLY A 114 43.66 5.04 -38.40
N VAL A 115 44.61 5.65 -37.70
CA VAL A 115 46.04 5.32 -37.73
C VAL A 115 46.60 5.34 -36.30
N LEU A 116 47.42 4.37 -35.97
CA LEU A 116 48.21 4.37 -34.75
C LEU A 116 49.68 4.55 -35.06
N ARG A 117 50.35 5.47 -34.34
CA ARG A 117 51.78 5.71 -34.35
C ARG A 117 52.36 5.37 -32.97
N SER A 118 53.39 4.58 -32.90
CA SER A 118 54.04 4.26 -31.65
C SER A 118 55.54 4.29 -31.79
N ILE A 119 56.23 4.73 -30.74
CA ILE A 119 57.69 4.59 -30.62
C ILE A 119 58.00 3.30 -29.85
N VAL A 120 58.70 2.42 -30.47
CA VAL A 120 58.97 1.09 -29.95
C VAL A 120 60.51 0.93 -29.78
N ALA A 121 60.96 0.50 -28.60
CA ALA A 121 62.35 0.29 -28.28
C ALA A 121 63.03 -0.66 -29.31
N GLY A 122 64.13 -0.22 -29.88
CA GLY A 122 64.88 -0.96 -30.89
C GLY A 122 64.28 -0.99 -32.31
N LEU A 123 63.04 -0.56 -32.53
CA LEU A 123 62.42 -0.51 -33.86
C LEU A 123 62.23 0.96 -34.36
N GLY A 124 62.13 1.92 -33.43
CA GLY A 124 61.83 3.30 -33.74
C GLY A 124 60.34 3.56 -33.90
N GLU A 125 59.95 4.42 -34.81
CA GLU A 125 58.55 4.73 -35.09
C GLU A 125 57.88 3.58 -35.89
N VAL A 126 56.78 3.05 -35.37
CA VAL A 126 55.90 2.05 -36.02
C VAL A 126 54.57 2.74 -36.32
N ILE A 127 54.14 2.69 -37.58
CA ILE A 127 52.89 3.28 -38.04
C ILE A 127 52.06 2.16 -38.66
N GLY A 128 50.76 2.12 -38.37
CA GLY A 128 49.82 1.16 -38.99
C GLY A 128 48.35 1.63 -38.91
N PRO A 129 47.51 1.01 -39.74
CA PRO A 129 46.09 1.27 -39.76
C PRO A 129 45.37 0.71 -38.53
N LEU A 130 44.30 1.40 -38.11
CA LEU A 130 43.28 0.93 -37.17
C LEU A 130 42.06 0.51 -37.95
N TYR A 131 41.56 -0.66 -37.68
CA TYR A 131 40.38 -1.24 -38.35
C TYR A 131 39.21 -1.39 -37.37
N ASN A 132 37.99 -1.16 -37.87
CA ASN A 132 36.78 -1.66 -37.26
C ASN A 132 36.71 -3.18 -37.51
N VAL A 133 36.87 -3.97 -36.48
CA VAL A 133 36.90 -5.44 -36.57
C VAL A 133 35.57 -5.99 -36.03
N ALA A 134 35.08 -7.10 -36.63
CA ALA A 134 33.89 -7.77 -36.16
C ALA A 134 34.12 -8.30 -34.72
N PRO A 135 33.44 -7.75 -33.70
CA PRO A 135 33.72 -8.08 -32.31
C PRO A 135 33.27 -9.50 -31.99
N PRO A 136 33.96 -10.17 -31.05
CA PRO A 136 33.50 -11.46 -30.53
C PRO A 136 32.25 -11.26 -29.68
N HIS A 137 31.50 -12.34 -29.47
CA HIS A 137 30.28 -12.32 -28.62
C HIS A 137 30.61 -11.76 -27.23
N GLY A 138 29.82 -10.80 -26.79
CA GLY A 138 29.95 -10.14 -25.49
C GLY A 138 30.87 -8.92 -25.47
N ILE A 139 31.32 -8.46 -26.63
CA ILE A 139 32.14 -7.27 -26.80
C ILE A 139 31.37 -6.28 -27.68
N ALA A 140 31.26 -5.03 -27.22
CA ALA A 140 30.49 -4.00 -27.93
C ALA A 140 31.18 -3.52 -29.21
N VAL A 141 32.49 -3.36 -29.18
CA VAL A 141 33.31 -2.92 -30.31
C VAL A 141 34.70 -3.54 -30.22
N GLU A 142 35.28 -3.88 -31.37
CA GLU A 142 36.69 -4.29 -31.48
C GLU A 142 37.42 -3.36 -32.46
N ILE A 143 38.50 -2.71 -31.99
CA ILE A 143 39.42 -1.93 -32.82
C ILE A 143 40.70 -2.77 -32.97
N GLY A 144 41.08 -3.04 -34.20
CA GLY A 144 42.24 -3.84 -34.51
C GLY A 144 43.37 -2.93 -35.05
N PHE A 145 44.54 -2.98 -34.42
CA PHE A 145 45.75 -2.36 -34.98
C PHE A 145 46.61 -3.39 -35.69
N SER A 146 47.10 -3.03 -36.82
CA SER A 146 48.10 -3.83 -37.52
C SER A 146 49.26 -2.97 -38.05
N SER A 147 50.47 -3.52 -38.11
CA SER A 147 51.63 -2.85 -38.69
C SER A 147 52.19 -3.66 -39.84
N PRO A 148 52.91 -3.00 -40.79
CA PRO A 148 53.66 -3.69 -41.85
C PRO A 148 54.70 -4.68 -41.35
N ALA A 149 55.13 -4.53 -40.08
CA ALA A 149 56.03 -5.47 -39.42
C ALA A 149 55.35 -6.75 -38.91
N GLY A 150 54.07 -6.94 -39.16
CA GLY A 150 53.26 -8.10 -38.72
C GLY A 150 52.83 -8.07 -37.25
N LEU A 151 52.81 -6.90 -36.63
CA LEU A 151 52.28 -6.68 -35.29
C LEU A 151 50.76 -6.53 -35.35
N VAL A 152 50.05 -7.32 -34.53
CA VAL A 152 48.60 -7.23 -34.44
C VAL A 152 48.22 -6.99 -32.96
N VAL A 153 47.39 -6.01 -32.70
CA VAL A 153 46.88 -5.68 -31.38
C VAL A 153 45.36 -5.53 -31.43
N HIS A 154 44.67 -6.19 -30.54
CA HIS A 154 43.22 -6.12 -30.36
C HIS A 154 42.89 -5.14 -29.22
N GLN A 155 41.96 -4.25 -29.46
CA GLN A 155 41.39 -3.34 -28.45
C GLN A 155 39.89 -3.65 -28.33
N TYR A 156 39.50 -4.16 -27.15
CA TYR A 156 38.11 -4.51 -26.89
C TYR A 156 37.41 -3.41 -26.11
N GLY A 157 36.33 -2.89 -26.68
CA GLY A 157 35.49 -1.90 -26.04
C GLY A 157 34.24 -2.57 -25.39
N THR A 158 34.05 -2.33 -24.10
CA THR A 158 32.90 -2.78 -23.31
C THR A 158 32.20 -1.60 -22.66
N LEU A 159 30.93 -1.74 -22.35
CA LEU A 159 30.15 -0.73 -21.64
C LEU A 159 30.15 -1.00 -20.12
N GLU A 160 30.68 -0.04 -19.34
CA GLU A 160 30.76 -0.14 -17.88
C GLU A 160 29.50 0.47 -17.24
N THR A 161 28.47 -0.35 -17.03
CA THR A 161 27.17 0.05 -16.46
C THR A 161 27.32 0.79 -15.13
N GLU A 162 28.19 0.30 -14.24
CA GLU A 162 28.40 0.88 -12.89
C GLU A 162 29.23 2.19 -12.89
N LYS A 163 29.73 2.63 -14.05
CA LYS A 163 30.57 3.82 -14.21
C LYS A 163 29.96 4.81 -15.19
N GLU A 164 28.72 5.23 -14.93
CA GLU A 164 28.00 6.20 -15.77
C GLU A 164 27.88 5.75 -17.25
N TYR A 165 27.84 4.42 -17.51
CA TYR A 165 27.78 3.86 -18.87
C TYR A 165 28.93 4.33 -19.77
N ARG A 166 30.13 4.43 -19.22
CA ARG A 166 31.34 4.81 -19.97
C ARG A 166 31.87 3.64 -20.76
N PHE A 167 32.41 3.91 -21.94
CA PHE A 167 33.13 2.91 -22.69
C PHE A 167 34.51 2.68 -22.06
N HIS A 168 34.81 1.41 -21.83
CA HIS A 168 36.08 0.91 -21.33
C HIS A 168 36.77 0.13 -22.44
N VAL A 169 37.83 0.71 -23.03
CA VAL A 169 38.62 0.08 -24.09
C VAL A 169 39.86 -0.55 -23.47
N VAL A 170 40.12 -1.81 -23.79
CA VAL A 170 41.24 -2.61 -23.24
C VAL A 170 42.07 -3.21 -24.38
N ALA A 171 43.31 -2.88 -24.42
CA ALA A 171 44.35 -3.55 -25.24
C ALA A 171 45.12 -4.47 -24.31
N SER A 172 45.32 -5.76 -24.65
CA SER A 172 46.11 -6.71 -23.87
C SER A 172 47.15 -7.37 -24.74
N ASP A 173 48.14 -7.97 -24.08
CA ASP A 173 49.20 -8.75 -24.72
C ASP A 173 49.98 -7.91 -25.76
N ILE A 174 50.32 -6.67 -25.38
CA ILE A 174 51.07 -5.74 -26.21
C ILE A 174 52.52 -6.29 -26.39
N PRO A 175 52.95 -6.62 -27.62
CA PRO A 175 54.10 -7.53 -27.82
C PRO A 175 55.44 -6.85 -27.78
N LEU A 176 55.52 -5.54 -27.52
CA LEU A 176 56.76 -4.75 -27.71
C LEU A 176 56.98 -3.69 -26.65
N GLY A 177 58.24 -3.27 -26.50
CA GLY A 177 58.65 -2.17 -25.62
C GLY A 177 58.22 -0.79 -26.14
N VAL A 178 56.93 -0.52 -25.99
CA VAL A 178 56.26 0.74 -26.41
C VAL A 178 56.60 1.84 -25.39
N THR A 179 57.07 2.99 -25.86
CA THR A 179 57.35 4.17 -25.02
C THR A 179 56.45 5.39 -25.34
N THR A 180 55.94 5.46 -26.56
CA THR A 180 54.95 6.49 -26.96
C THR A 180 53.85 5.84 -27.77
N VAL A 181 52.60 6.27 -27.55
CA VAL A 181 51.45 5.90 -28.35
C VAL A 181 50.69 7.15 -28.76
N THR A 182 50.45 7.29 -30.05
CA THR A 182 49.54 8.29 -30.61
C THR A 182 48.52 7.56 -31.48
N GLU A 183 47.31 7.53 -31.05
CA GLU A 183 46.17 6.90 -31.73
C GLU A 183 45.26 7.99 -32.32
N THR A 184 45.10 8.00 -33.64
CA THR A 184 44.20 8.92 -34.36
C THR A 184 43.00 8.12 -34.89
N ILE A 185 41.83 8.33 -34.34
CA ILE A 185 40.59 7.75 -34.82
C ILE A 185 39.81 8.80 -35.61
N TRP A 186 39.42 8.48 -36.80
CA TRP A 186 38.72 9.40 -37.71
C TRP A 186 37.24 9.52 -37.35
N GLY A 187 36.75 10.75 -37.30
CA GLY A 187 35.36 11.01 -36.96
C GLY A 187 34.38 10.54 -38.03
N THR A 188 34.76 10.64 -39.31
CA THR A 188 34.03 10.10 -40.46
C THR A 188 35.00 9.31 -41.33
N PRO A 189 35.21 8.00 -41.07
CA PRO A 189 36.27 7.24 -41.68
C PRO A 189 36.26 7.18 -43.20
N ALA A 190 35.10 7.25 -43.83
CA ALA A 190 34.97 7.23 -45.28
C ALA A 190 35.15 8.61 -45.95
N ASP A 191 35.46 9.66 -45.21
CA ASP A 191 35.75 10.96 -45.80
C ASP A 191 37.02 10.88 -46.65
N PRO A 192 37.01 11.31 -47.93
CA PRO A 192 38.17 11.25 -48.84
C PRO A 192 39.36 12.03 -48.34
N SER A 193 39.21 12.97 -47.39
CA SER A 193 40.33 13.69 -46.79
C SER A 193 41.27 12.81 -45.96
N HIS A 194 40.86 11.59 -45.56
CA HIS A 194 41.68 10.61 -44.88
C HIS A 194 42.42 9.64 -45.81
N ASP A 195 42.13 9.66 -47.13
CA ASP A 195 42.78 8.76 -48.07
C ASP A 195 44.31 8.87 -48.10
N PRO A 196 44.96 10.04 -47.90
CA PRO A 196 46.44 10.13 -47.81
C PRO A 196 47.06 9.30 -46.67
N GLU A 197 46.30 9.03 -45.59
CA GLU A 197 46.76 8.26 -44.44
C GLU A 197 46.20 6.80 -44.44
N ARG A 198 45.38 6.45 -45.43
CA ARG A 198 44.78 5.15 -45.58
C ARG A 198 45.82 4.13 -46.03
N GLY A 199 45.70 2.90 -45.51
CA GLY A 199 46.64 1.81 -45.82
C GLY A 199 48.04 1.96 -45.19
N GLY A 200 48.25 2.91 -44.27
CA GLY A 200 49.49 3.10 -43.53
C GLY A 200 50.67 3.60 -44.39
N SER A 201 50.44 4.47 -45.39
CA SER A 201 51.41 5.03 -46.36
C SER A 201 51.42 4.38 -47.76
N LEU A 202 50.43 3.56 -48.08
CA LEU A 202 50.32 3.07 -49.46
C LEU A 202 49.58 4.07 -50.32
N GLU A 203 50.25 4.58 -51.36
CA GLU A 203 49.58 5.48 -52.33
C GLU A 203 48.41 4.79 -53.01
N GLY A 204 47.24 5.46 -53.02
CA GLY A 204 46.05 5.05 -53.79
C GLY A 204 44.98 4.31 -53.03
N ALA A 205 45.10 4.08 -51.71
CA ALA A 205 44.05 3.52 -50.86
C ALA A 205 42.86 4.51 -50.80
N LYS A 206 41.65 3.97 -50.98
CA LYS A 206 40.38 4.74 -50.95
C LYS A 206 39.29 3.94 -50.25
N SER A 207 38.30 4.65 -49.69
CA SER A 207 37.09 4.03 -49.19
C SER A 207 35.88 4.32 -50.06
N ASP A 208 35.10 3.28 -50.37
CA ASP A 208 33.79 3.35 -50.98
C ASP A 208 32.63 3.16 -49.96
N ALA A 209 32.97 3.13 -48.64
CA ALA A 209 31.98 3.02 -47.60
C ALA A 209 31.09 4.28 -47.51
N PRO A 210 29.89 4.20 -46.96
CA PRO A 210 29.05 5.37 -46.75
C PRO A 210 29.76 6.43 -45.87
N ILE A 211 29.59 7.69 -46.28
CA ILE A 211 30.14 8.82 -45.50
C ILE A 211 29.20 9.11 -44.35
N VAL A 212 29.34 8.35 -43.26
CA VAL A 212 28.56 8.42 -42.03
C VAL A 212 29.49 8.65 -40.84
N PRO A 213 29.13 9.49 -39.87
CA PRO A 213 29.94 9.70 -38.67
C PRO A 213 30.16 8.40 -37.89
N TYR A 214 31.39 8.17 -37.50
CA TYR A 214 31.79 7.08 -36.60
C TYR A 214 31.91 7.53 -35.15
N LEU A 215 32.35 8.79 -34.91
CA LEU A 215 32.52 9.37 -33.57
C LEU A 215 31.53 10.49 -33.34
N THR A 216 31.03 10.55 -32.09
CA THR A 216 30.20 11.65 -31.58
C THR A 216 30.73 12.12 -30.24
N LEU A 217 30.89 13.46 -30.09
CA LEU A 217 31.37 14.08 -28.86
C LEU A 217 30.29 14.07 -27.75
N PRO A 218 30.71 14.11 -26.48
CA PRO A 218 29.80 14.19 -25.35
C PRO A 218 28.92 15.44 -25.40
N VAL A 219 27.83 15.39 -24.63
CA VAL A 219 26.83 16.46 -24.57
C VAL A 219 26.94 17.35 -23.31
N ASP A 220 27.82 17.02 -22.32
CA ASP A 220 27.88 17.72 -21.04
C ASP A 220 28.76 19.00 -21.10
N CYS A 221 28.10 20.16 -20.96
CA CYS A 221 28.78 21.47 -20.87
C CYS A 221 29.00 21.95 -19.43
N ARG A 222 28.69 21.15 -18.40
CA ARG A 222 28.72 21.61 -16.99
C ARG A 222 30.09 21.49 -16.34
N LYS A 223 30.89 20.52 -16.75
CA LYS A 223 32.18 20.21 -16.15
C LYS A 223 33.19 19.75 -17.21
N PRO A 224 34.50 19.98 -17.00
CA PRO A 224 35.51 19.35 -17.85
C PRO A 224 35.38 17.84 -17.81
N LEU A 225 35.45 17.20 -18.95
CA LEU A 225 35.42 15.77 -19.12
C LEU A 225 36.83 15.22 -19.29
N GLN A 226 37.04 13.97 -18.84
CA GLN A 226 38.35 13.35 -18.88
C GLN A 226 38.32 11.88 -19.22
N THR A 227 39.35 11.42 -19.93
CA THR A 227 39.64 9.99 -20.12
C THR A 227 40.57 9.54 -19.00
N LEU A 228 40.33 8.41 -18.38
CA LEU A 228 41.24 7.76 -17.45
C LEU A 228 42.06 6.71 -18.20
N LEU A 229 43.35 6.93 -18.33
CA LEU A 229 44.29 5.97 -18.91
C LEU A 229 44.93 5.12 -17.80
N GLN A 230 45.07 3.86 -18.03
CA GLN A 230 45.70 2.91 -17.11
C GLN A 230 46.59 1.94 -17.91
N ALA A 231 47.76 1.59 -17.38
CA ALA A 231 48.58 0.57 -17.97
C ALA A 231 49.33 -0.23 -16.89
N ASP A 232 49.59 -1.51 -17.17
CA ASP A 232 50.42 -2.38 -16.33
C ASP A 232 51.59 -2.96 -17.14
N SER A 233 52.63 -3.35 -16.46
CA SER A 233 53.81 -3.95 -17.10
C SER A 233 53.84 -5.46 -16.95
N ILE A 234 54.67 -6.13 -17.81
CA ILE A 234 54.95 -7.56 -17.73
C ILE A 234 55.64 -7.96 -16.41
N LEU A 235 56.43 -7.02 -15.78
CA LEU A 235 57.10 -7.27 -14.51
C LEU A 235 56.18 -7.06 -13.27
N ALA A 236 55.09 -6.34 -13.42
CA ALA A 236 54.15 -6.09 -12.36
C ALA A 236 52.67 -6.22 -12.84
N PRO A 237 52.25 -7.43 -13.25
CA PRO A 237 50.88 -7.62 -13.79
C PRO A 237 49.81 -7.24 -12.79
N GLY A 238 48.81 -6.48 -13.22
CA GLY A 238 47.68 -6.03 -12.39
C GLY A 238 47.99 -4.81 -11.51
N VAL A 239 49.24 -4.31 -11.50
CA VAL A 239 49.59 -3.04 -10.85
C VAL A 239 49.53 -1.91 -11.87
N PHE A 240 48.41 -1.20 -11.89
CA PHE A 240 48.17 -0.17 -12.92
C PHE A 240 48.75 1.19 -12.53
N ALA A 241 49.61 1.72 -13.38
CA ALA A 241 49.85 3.15 -13.43
C ALA A 241 48.63 3.86 -14.00
N GLN A 242 48.34 5.08 -13.59
CA GLN A 242 47.15 5.83 -13.99
C GLN A 242 47.53 7.25 -14.44
N LEU A 243 46.84 7.76 -15.46
CA LEU A 243 46.99 9.11 -15.96
C LEU A 243 45.63 9.64 -16.40
N GLU A 244 45.26 10.87 -15.99
CA GLU A 244 44.05 11.55 -16.45
C GLU A 244 44.41 12.39 -17.67
N ALA A 245 43.62 12.21 -18.75
CA ALA A 245 43.74 13.00 -19.99
C ALA A 245 42.44 13.80 -20.18
N PRO A 246 42.43 15.08 -19.80
CA PRO A 246 41.24 15.93 -19.93
C PRO A 246 41.00 16.32 -21.40
N ILE A 247 39.71 16.56 -21.72
CA ILE A 247 39.36 17.33 -22.93
C ILE A 247 39.80 18.78 -22.68
N VAL A 248 40.47 19.38 -23.64
CA VAL A 248 41.06 20.71 -23.50
C VAL A 248 40.47 21.73 -24.48
N ASP A 249 40.56 23.00 -24.10
CA ASP A 249 40.26 24.13 -24.98
C ASP A 249 41.46 24.46 -25.91
N ALA A 250 41.30 25.45 -26.77
CA ALA A 250 42.36 25.91 -27.66
C ALA A 250 43.60 26.45 -26.94
N GLY A 251 43.53 26.75 -25.65
CA GLY A 251 44.64 27.14 -24.80
C GLY A 251 45.33 25.99 -24.08
N GLY A 252 44.83 24.73 -24.26
CA GLY A 252 45.34 23.54 -23.61
C GLY A 252 44.84 23.35 -22.16
N ASN A 253 43.84 24.09 -21.69
CA ASN A 253 43.28 23.95 -20.35
C ASN A 253 42.10 22.99 -20.38
N PRO A 254 41.88 22.18 -19.29
CA PRO A 254 40.70 21.36 -19.15
C PRO A 254 39.42 22.18 -19.31
N ALA A 255 38.56 21.80 -20.25
CA ALA A 255 37.34 22.53 -20.57
C ALA A 255 36.12 21.58 -20.75
N PRO A 256 34.90 22.03 -20.42
CA PRO A 256 33.68 21.30 -20.76
C PRO A 256 33.39 21.44 -22.26
N MET A 257 32.40 20.67 -22.75
CA MET A 257 31.85 20.89 -24.08
C MET A 257 31.21 22.28 -24.17
N THR A 258 30.97 22.76 -25.39
CA THR A 258 30.37 24.09 -25.69
C THR A 258 29.12 23.90 -26.56
N GLY A 259 28.24 24.91 -26.63
CA GLY A 259 27.10 24.92 -27.56
C GLY A 259 25.99 23.90 -27.20
N CYS A 260 25.86 23.49 -25.94
CA CYS A 260 24.78 22.58 -25.51
C CYS A 260 23.39 23.11 -25.82
N GLU A 261 23.20 24.42 -25.84
CA GLU A 261 21.93 25.08 -26.19
C GLU A 261 21.49 24.85 -27.65
N SER A 262 22.43 24.46 -28.49
CA SER A 262 22.18 24.17 -29.92
C SER A 262 21.83 22.70 -30.19
N VAL A 263 22.00 21.84 -29.17
CA VAL A 263 21.76 20.41 -29.32
C VAL A 263 20.25 20.10 -29.44
N PRO A 264 19.81 19.46 -30.51
CA PRO A 264 18.37 19.18 -30.69
C PRO A 264 17.84 18.19 -29.67
N PHE A 265 16.59 18.45 -29.18
CA PHE A 265 15.85 17.52 -28.34
C PHE A 265 14.37 17.53 -28.70
N LYS A 266 13.88 16.48 -29.37
CA LYS A 266 12.50 16.38 -29.91
C LYS A 266 11.88 15.03 -29.61
N PRO A 267 11.77 14.64 -28.33
CA PRO A 267 11.14 13.38 -27.97
C PRO A 267 9.63 13.39 -28.23
N THR A 268 9.07 12.20 -28.45
CA THR A 268 7.62 11.94 -28.44
C THR A 268 7.34 10.76 -27.54
N ILE A 269 6.10 10.72 -26.98
CA ILE A 269 5.66 9.59 -26.18
C ILE A 269 4.32 9.07 -26.67
N ALA A 270 4.09 7.76 -26.49
CA ALA A 270 2.76 7.15 -26.47
C ALA A 270 2.56 6.47 -25.12
N ALA A 271 1.35 6.51 -24.59
CA ALA A 271 1.01 5.84 -23.34
C ALA A 271 -0.45 5.36 -23.41
N GLN A 272 -0.65 4.06 -23.46
CA GLN A 272 -1.97 3.46 -23.64
C GLN A 272 -2.18 2.39 -22.56
N PRO A 273 -3.26 2.47 -21.74
CA PRO A 273 -3.65 1.35 -20.91
C PRO A 273 -4.09 0.18 -21.80
N THR A 274 -3.81 -1.04 -21.37
CA THR A 274 -4.13 -2.26 -22.14
C THR A 274 -5.64 -2.58 -22.18
N THR A 275 -6.46 -1.76 -21.52
CA THR A 275 -7.91 -1.84 -21.52
C THR A 275 -8.56 -0.49 -21.82
N LYS A 276 -9.72 -0.51 -22.45
CA LYS A 276 -10.59 0.67 -22.65
C LYS A 276 -11.79 0.68 -21.70
N LEU A 277 -11.83 -0.24 -20.73
CA LEU A 277 -12.88 -0.32 -19.71
C LEU A 277 -12.55 0.62 -18.55
N ALA A 278 -13.56 1.25 -17.97
CA ALA A 278 -13.44 2.00 -16.73
C ALA A 278 -13.23 1.07 -15.53
N GLU A 279 -12.57 1.55 -14.48
CA GLU A 279 -12.33 0.87 -13.18
C GLU A 279 -11.98 -0.62 -13.36
N SER A 280 -11.02 -0.91 -14.23
CA SER A 280 -10.64 -2.27 -14.60
C SER A 280 -9.14 -2.50 -14.41
N PRO A 281 -8.68 -3.73 -14.12
CA PRO A 281 -7.27 -4.04 -14.09
C PRO A 281 -6.63 -3.69 -15.43
N ALA A 282 -5.54 -2.94 -15.43
CA ALA A 282 -4.87 -2.45 -16.62
C ALA A 282 -3.35 -2.67 -16.55
N GLY A 283 -2.76 -3.16 -17.62
CA GLY A 283 -1.36 -2.94 -17.94
C GLY A 283 -1.21 -1.56 -18.59
N LEU A 284 -0.01 -1.24 -19.04
CA LEU A 284 0.31 0.01 -19.72
C LEU A 284 1.36 -0.27 -20.78
N ASP A 285 1.09 0.15 -22.02
CA ASP A 285 2.09 0.28 -23.06
C ASP A 285 2.60 1.71 -23.06
N PHE A 286 3.89 1.89 -22.85
CA PHE A 286 4.55 3.19 -22.87
C PHE A 286 5.70 3.16 -23.86
N GLU A 287 5.68 4.09 -24.80
CA GLU A 287 6.73 4.27 -25.79
C GLU A 287 7.35 5.66 -25.65
N LEU A 288 8.65 5.71 -25.81
CA LEU A 288 9.43 6.93 -25.91
C LEU A 288 10.27 6.86 -27.18
N ASP A 289 10.01 7.77 -28.11
CA ASP A 289 10.76 7.88 -29.35
C ASP A 289 11.66 9.10 -29.33
N LEU A 290 12.90 8.91 -29.80
CA LEU A 290 13.88 9.97 -30.04
C LEU A 290 14.33 9.92 -31.52
N PRO A 291 14.21 11.01 -32.26
CA PRO A 291 14.80 11.06 -33.58
C PRO A 291 16.33 11.09 -33.45
N ASN A 292 17.02 10.36 -34.32
CA ASN A 292 18.49 10.30 -34.39
C ASN A 292 19.02 10.66 -35.78
N LYS A 293 18.47 11.71 -36.36
CA LYS A 293 18.84 12.12 -37.74
C LYS A 293 20.23 12.67 -37.83
N GLY A 294 20.66 13.41 -36.79
CA GLY A 294 21.98 13.99 -36.69
C GLY A 294 23.10 12.93 -36.65
N LEU A 295 22.86 11.75 -36.11
CA LEU A 295 23.84 10.66 -36.05
C LEU A 295 24.33 10.14 -37.41
N ARG A 296 23.60 10.39 -38.49
CA ARG A 296 23.97 9.96 -39.86
C ARG A 296 24.44 11.08 -40.78
N ASP A 297 24.45 12.30 -40.27
CA ASP A 297 24.85 13.49 -41.02
C ASP A 297 26.06 14.12 -40.37
N ARG A 298 27.22 14.04 -41.02
CA ARG A 298 28.49 14.55 -40.48
C ARG A 298 28.53 16.06 -40.25
N GLU A 299 27.66 16.81 -40.90
CA GLU A 299 27.58 18.28 -40.76
C GLU A 299 26.53 18.69 -39.69
N ALA A 300 25.75 17.75 -39.18
CA ALA A 300 24.73 17.99 -38.18
C ALA A 300 25.25 17.86 -36.76
N ILE A 301 24.49 18.38 -35.80
CA ILE A 301 24.65 18.07 -34.37
C ILE A 301 23.67 16.93 -34.05
N SER A 302 24.17 15.85 -33.42
CA SER A 302 23.33 14.77 -33.00
C SER A 302 22.35 15.22 -31.93
N GLU A 303 21.20 14.56 -31.87
CA GLU A 303 20.21 14.76 -30.81
C GLU A 303 20.78 14.32 -29.47
N THR A 304 20.27 14.93 -28.37
CA THR A 304 20.60 14.53 -27.01
C THR A 304 19.56 13.55 -26.45
N GLU A 305 19.96 12.74 -25.48
CA GLU A 305 19.12 11.87 -24.69
C GLU A 305 18.67 12.58 -23.41
N PRO A 306 17.59 12.14 -22.76
CA PRO A 306 17.23 12.62 -21.43
C PRO A 306 18.18 12.05 -20.37
N GLU A 307 18.64 12.89 -19.45
CA GLU A 307 19.35 12.49 -18.23
C GLU A 307 18.38 12.07 -17.13
N LYS A 308 17.15 12.65 -17.16
CA LYS A 308 16.06 12.34 -16.25
C LYS A 308 14.73 12.31 -17.00
N ILE A 309 13.87 11.36 -16.60
CA ILE A 309 12.51 11.22 -17.10
C ILE A 309 11.55 11.21 -15.91
N GLU A 310 10.52 12.04 -15.97
CA GLU A 310 9.43 12.07 -14.99
C GLU A 310 8.11 11.90 -15.74
N VAL A 311 7.41 10.79 -15.47
CA VAL A 311 6.13 10.46 -16.12
C VAL A 311 5.03 10.56 -15.07
N THR A 312 4.04 11.41 -15.34
CA THR A 312 2.83 11.58 -14.53
C THR A 312 1.66 10.96 -15.28
N LEU A 313 1.11 9.88 -14.75
CA LEU A 313 -0.12 9.29 -15.29
C LEU A 313 -1.32 10.18 -14.93
N PRO A 314 -2.41 10.20 -15.73
CA PRO A 314 -3.56 11.03 -15.43
C PRO A 314 -4.24 10.61 -14.13
N GLU A 315 -4.94 11.54 -13.48
CA GLU A 315 -5.78 11.22 -12.34
C GLU A 315 -6.78 10.12 -12.71
N GLY A 316 -6.98 9.18 -11.79
CA GLY A 316 -7.82 8.01 -12.03
C GLY A 316 -7.06 6.77 -12.48
N VAL A 317 -5.85 6.89 -13.06
CA VAL A 317 -4.94 5.75 -13.22
C VAL A 317 -4.17 5.56 -11.92
N THR A 318 -4.38 4.43 -11.26
CA THR A 318 -3.88 4.19 -9.91
C THR A 318 -3.30 2.79 -9.76
N LEU A 319 -2.64 2.52 -8.62
CA LEU A 319 -2.19 1.17 -8.30
C LEU A 319 -3.37 0.22 -8.05
N ASN A 320 -3.22 -1.01 -8.47
CA ASN A 320 -4.23 -2.05 -8.27
C ASN A 320 -3.93 -2.89 -7.02
N PRO A 321 -4.73 -2.80 -5.95
CA PRO A 321 -4.55 -3.65 -4.77
C PRO A 321 -4.58 -5.15 -5.08
N SER A 322 -5.33 -5.58 -6.09
CA SER A 322 -5.40 -6.98 -6.53
C SER A 322 -4.06 -7.54 -7.01
N ALA A 323 -3.13 -6.67 -7.42
CA ALA A 323 -1.79 -7.07 -7.86
C ALA A 323 -0.87 -7.49 -6.70
N SER A 324 -1.20 -7.17 -5.45
CA SER A 324 -0.34 -7.44 -4.29
C SER A 324 -0.20 -8.92 -3.97
N GLU A 325 -1.22 -9.74 -4.26
CA GLU A 325 -1.21 -11.16 -3.96
C GLU A 325 -0.47 -11.95 -5.03
N GLY A 326 0.58 -12.67 -4.61
CA GLY A 326 1.39 -13.51 -5.49
C GLY A 326 2.44 -12.75 -6.29
N VAL A 327 2.65 -11.46 -6.05
CA VAL A 327 3.80 -10.72 -6.57
C VAL A 327 5.00 -10.91 -5.66
N GLY A 328 6.16 -11.28 -6.24
CA GLY A 328 7.45 -11.29 -5.55
C GLY A 328 8.10 -9.91 -5.58
N VAL A 329 9.27 -9.80 -4.95
CA VAL A 329 10.08 -8.59 -4.96
C VAL A 329 11.52 -8.89 -5.34
N CYS A 330 12.18 -7.94 -6.00
CA CYS A 330 13.62 -7.97 -6.22
C CYS A 330 14.30 -7.10 -5.16
N SER A 331 15.24 -7.68 -4.41
CA SER A 331 16.09 -6.93 -3.49
C SER A 331 17.15 -6.12 -4.23
N GLU A 332 17.66 -5.08 -3.60
CA GLU A 332 18.74 -4.27 -4.17
C GLU A 332 20.01 -5.10 -4.45
N ALA A 333 20.31 -6.10 -3.62
CA ALA A 333 21.42 -7.00 -3.81
C ALA A 333 21.25 -7.88 -5.07
N GLN A 334 20.04 -8.41 -5.30
CA GLN A 334 19.72 -9.19 -6.51
C GLN A 334 19.81 -8.32 -7.77
N TYR A 335 19.27 -7.10 -7.72
CA TYR A 335 19.35 -6.13 -8.80
C TYR A 335 20.80 -5.75 -9.13
N LYS A 336 21.64 -5.51 -8.11
CA LYS A 336 23.08 -5.22 -8.32
C LYS A 336 23.85 -6.40 -8.90
N ALA A 337 23.45 -7.62 -8.56
CA ALA A 337 24.07 -8.84 -9.06
C ALA A 337 23.79 -9.14 -10.54
N GLU A 338 22.83 -8.44 -11.16
CA GLU A 338 22.49 -8.60 -12.58
C GLU A 338 23.68 -8.29 -13.49
N GLN A 339 23.89 -9.14 -14.47
CA GLN A 339 24.97 -9.06 -15.46
C GLN A 339 24.43 -9.21 -16.90
N ALA A 340 25.20 -8.81 -17.90
CA ALA A 340 24.79 -8.92 -19.30
C ALA A 340 24.41 -10.37 -19.72
N PHE A 341 25.00 -11.37 -19.07
CA PHE A 341 24.78 -12.79 -19.35
C PHE A 341 23.98 -13.53 -18.28
N SER A 342 23.39 -12.81 -17.29
CA SER A 342 22.54 -13.45 -16.28
C SER A 342 21.36 -14.15 -16.95
N LYS A 343 21.09 -15.39 -16.50
CA LYS A 343 19.90 -16.12 -16.93
C LYS A 343 18.64 -15.54 -16.24
N PRO A 344 17.45 -15.78 -16.80
CA PRO A 344 16.20 -15.42 -16.13
C PRO A 344 16.17 -15.95 -14.68
N SER A 345 15.74 -15.13 -13.74
CA SER A 345 15.68 -15.41 -12.29
C SER A 345 17.01 -15.64 -11.58
N GLU A 346 18.16 -15.45 -12.23
CA GLU A 346 19.47 -15.57 -11.59
C GLU A 346 19.79 -14.34 -10.71
N GLY A 347 19.26 -13.18 -11.09
CA GLY A 347 19.26 -11.95 -10.29
C GLY A 347 17.89 -11.67 -9.69
N CYS A 348 17.11 -10.74 -10.31
CA CYS A 348 15.72 -10.49 -9.90
C CYS A 348 14.83 -11.71 -10.21
N PRO A 349 14.03 -12.20 -9.22
CA PRO A 349 13.16 -13.35 -9.43
C PRO A 349 11.99 -13.02 -10.36
N ASP A 350 11.57 -14.00 -11.17
CA ASP A 350 10.48 -13.83 -12.14
C ASP A 350 9.13 -13.44 -11.49
N GLU A 351 8.88 -13.85 -10.24
CA GLU A 351 7.69 -13.48 -9.50
C GLU A 351 7.61 -11.97 -9.24
N SER A 352 8.76 -11.28 -9.27
CA SER A 352 8.81 -9.82 -9.13
C SER A 352 8.62 -9.05 -10.45
N LYS A 353 8.52 -9.77 -11.58
CA LYS A 353 8.38 -9.16 -12.90
C LYS A 353 7.01 -8.48 -13.05
N LEU A 354 7.05 -7.19 -13.39
CA LEU A 354 5.86 -6.37 -13.68
C LEU A 354 5.57 -6.21 -15.17
N GLY A 355 6.60 -6.42 -16.02
CA GLY A 355 6.48 -6.21 -17.45
C GLY A 355 7.78 -6.45 -18.18
N SER A 356 7.81 -6.14 -19.47
CA SER A 356 8.98 -6.19 -20.36
C SER A 356 9.43 -4.80 -20.80
N ILE A 357 10.66 -4.74 -21.28
CA ILE A 357 11.24 -3.55 -21.91
C ILE A 357 12.02 -3.96 -23.13
N ASP A 358 11.85 -3.19 -24.22
CA ASP A 358 12.59 -3.29 -25.46
C ASP A 358 13.23 -1.94 -25.77
N ILE A 359 14.54 -1.93 -26.06
CA ILE A 359 15.30 -0.72 -26.38
C ILE A 359 15.94 -0.90 -27.74
N HIS A 360 15.67 0.02 -28.65
CA HIS A 360 16.33 0.12 -29.94
C HIS A 360 17.37 1.25 -29.92
N THR A 361 18.60 0.94 -30.29
CA THR A 361 19.67 1.93 -30.46
C THR A 361 20.11 1.97 -31.92
N PRO A 362 20.45 3.15 -32.46
CA PRO A 362 20.94 3.24 -33.82
C PRO A 362 22.43 2.83 -33.96
N LEU A 363 23.11 2.45 -32.88
CA LEU A 363 24.54 2.10 -32.88
C LEU A 363 24.81 0.63 -33.21
N ILE A 364 23.85 -0.24 -32.91
CA ILE A 364 23.95 -1.71 -33.14
C ILE A 364 22.61 -2.26 -33.60
N SER A 365 22.69 -3.32 -34.40
CA SER A 365 21.49 -4.01 -34.93
C SER A 365 20.83 -4.93 -33.89
N GLU A 366 21.53 -5.29 -32.81
CA GLU A 366 20.98 -6.09 -31.72
C GLU A 366 19.94 -5.31 -30.93
N GLN A 367 18.74 -5.89 -30.76
CA GLN A 367 17.72 -5.37 -29.85
C GLN A 367 18.10 -5.67 -28.41
N ILE A 368 17.99 -4.65 -27.56
CA ILE A 368 18.27 -4.76 -26.11
C ILE A 368 16.95 -5.06 -25.41
N GLU A 369 16.79 -6.27 -24.93
CA GLU A 369 15.55 -6.74 -24.32
C GLU A 369 15.69 -6.94 -22.81
N GLY A 370 14.55 -6.79 -22.08
CA GLY A 370 14.61 -6.97 -20.63
C GLY A 370 13.27 -6.99 -19.93
N SER A 371 13.33 -6.69 -18.65
CA SER A 371 12.18 -6.75 -17.78
C SER A 371 12.15 -5.62 -16.76
N LEU A 372 10.92 -5.31 -16.33
CA LEU A 372 10.61 -4.43 -15.22
C LEU A 372 10.28 -5.27 -14.00
N TYR A 373 10.92 -4.99 -12.88
CA TYR A 373 10.74 -5.74 -11.63
C TYR A 373 10.27 -4.84 -10.51
N LEU A 374 9.42 -5.36 -9.62
CA LEU A 374 9.04 -4.69 -8.39
C LEU A 374 10.23 -4.72 -7.41
N ALA A 375 10.73 -3.56 -7.04
CA ALA A 375 11.74 -3.44 -5.99
C ALA A 375 11.16 -3.76 -4.61
N LYS A 376 11.99 -4.29 -3.70
CA LYS A 376 11.56 -4.57 -2.34
C LYS A 376 11.11 -3.28 -1.64
N PRO A 377 9.88 -3.25 -1.09
CA PRO A 377 9.38 -2.07 -0.38
C PRO A 377 10.33 -1.64 0.73
N TYR A 378 10.57 -0.33 0.84
CA TYR A 378 11.45 0.36 1.80
C TYR A 378 12.93 -0.03 1.75
N GLU A 379 13.28 -1.21 1.27
CA GLU A 379 14.65 -1.69 1.07
C GLU A 379 15.06 -1.53 -0.41
N ASN A 380 14.94 -0.32 -0.94
CA ASN A 380 15.31 0.07 -2.28
C ASN A 380 16.09 1.40 -2.23
N PRO A 381 16.74 1.86 -3.30
CA PRO A 381 17.58 3.07 -3.28
C PRO A 381 16.88 4.35 -2.82
N PHE A 382 15.54 4.36 -2.83
CA PHE A 382 14.73 5.53 -2.48
C PHE A 382 14.12 5.45 -1.07
N GLY A 383 14.24 4.30 -0.37
CA GLY A 383 13.56 4.04 0.89
C GLY A 383 12.03 4.17 0.78
N SER A 384 11.46 3.93 -0.41
CA SER A 384 10.05 4.14 -0.72
C SER A 384 9.25 2.84 -0.69
N LEU A 385 7.92 2.96 -0.51
CA LEU A 385 7.01 1.83 -0.58
C LEU A 385 6.99 1.22 -2.00
N PHE A 386 7.11 2.07 -3.04
CA PHE A 386 7.11 1.64 -4.43
C PHE A 386 8.35 2.12 -5.16
N ALA A 387 9.03 1.19 -5.79
CA ALA A 387 10.08 1.43 -6.76
C ALA A 387 10.09 0.28 -7.76
N ILE A 388 10.64 0.53 -8.93
CA ILE A 388 10.80 -0.46 -9.98
C ILE A 388 12.27 -0.54 -10.41
N TYR A 389 12.71 -1.72 -10.76
CA TYR A 389 14.00 -1.94 -11.39
C TYR A 389 13.80 -2.32 -12.85
N LEU A 390 14.50 -1.63 -13.71
CA LEU A 390 14.61 -1.91 -15.13
C LEU A 390 15.94 -2.61 -15.36
N VAL A 391 15.91 -3.77 -16.01
CA VAL A 391 17.12 -4.52 -16.42
C VAL A 391 16.93 -4.97 -17.84
N ALA A 392 17.75 -4.46 -18.76
CA ALA A 392 17.74 -4.85 -20.17
C ALA A 392 19.14 -5.29 -20.64
N ARG A 393 19.22 -6.21 -21.57
CA ARG A 393 20.45 -6.89 -21.97
C ARG A 393 20.56 -6.99 -23.47
N GLY A 394 21.77 -6.75 -23.99
CA GLY A 394 22.22 -7.11 -25.32
C GLY A 394 23.42 -8.03 -25.22
N PRO A 395 23.21 -9.36 -25.00
CA PRO A 395 24.30 -10.29 -24.72
C PRO A 395 25.27 -10.47 -25.89
N GLY A 396 24.83 -10.26 -27.13
CA GLY A 396 25.70 -10.28 -28.29
C GLY A 396 26.84 -9.28 -28.19
N HIS A 397 26.55 -8.10 -27.68
CA HIS A 397 27.51 -7.00 -27.50
C HIS A 397 27.91 -6.79 -26.02
N GLY A 398 27.51 -7.67 -25.10
CA GLY A 398 27.84 -7.55 -23.69
C GLY A 398 27.19 -6.35 -22.99
N ILE A 399 26.08 -5.85 -23.50
CA ILE A 399 25.39 -4.67 -23.01
C ILE A 399 24.48 -5.03 -21.84
N LEU A 400 24.56 -4.22 -20.78
CA LEU A 400 23.65 -4.29 -19.63
C LEU A 400 23.18 -2.88 -19.30
N VAL A 401 21.87 -2.67 -19.36
CA VAL A 401 21.22 -1.44 -18.91
C VAL A 401 20.46 -1.72 -17.62
N LYS A 402 20.78 -1.01 -16.54
CA LYS A 402 20.13 -1.10 -15.24
C LYS A 402 19.68 0.28 -14.79
N GLN A 403 18.41 0.47 -14.52
CA GLN A 403 17.86 1.70 -13.98
C GLN A 403 16.92 1.44 -12.84
N ALA A 404 17.00 2.27 -11.79
CA ALA A 404 16.03 2.27 -10.71
C ALA A 404 15.05 3.43 -10.91
N GLY A 405 13.75 3.13 -10.88
CA GLY A 405 12.69 4.11 -10.99
C GLY A 405 11.96 4.28 -9.67
N LYS A 406 11.83 5.52 -9.22
CA LYS A 406 11.01 5.89 -8.06
C LYS A 406 9.56 6.01 -8.50
N VAL A 407 8.63 5.36 -7.78
CA VAL A 407 7.19 5.48 -8.04
C VAL A 407 6.53 6.13 -6.83
N GLU A 408 5.91 7.29 -7.03
CA GLU A 408 5.28 8.10 -5.99
C GLU A 408 3.78 8.24 -6.29
N PRO A 409 2.93 7.53 -5.56
CA PRO A 409 1.50 7.80 -5.62
C PRO A 409 1.16 9.04 -4.78
N ASP A 410 0.38 9.96 -5.33
CA ASP A 410 -0.16 11.09 -4.58
C ASP A 410 -1.03 10.57 -3.41
N PRO A 411 -0.79 10.99 -2.17
CA PRO A 411 -1.48 10.44 -1.01
C PRO A 411 -2.99 10.72 -0.96
N ARG A 412 -3.49 11.62 -1.80
CA ARG A 412 -4.90 12.01 -1.85
C ARG A 412 -5.62 11.50 -3.07
N THR A 413 -4.95 11.50 -4.25
CA THR A 413 -5.55 11.10 -5.54
C THR A 413 -5.17 9.70 -5.97
N GLY A 414 -4.05 9.18 -5.45
CA GLY A 414 -3.45 7.97 -5.98
C GLY A 414 -2.79 8.14 -7.34
N GLN A 415 -2.73 9.37 -7.88
CA GLN A 415 -2.06 9.68 -9.14
C GLN A 415 -0.59 9.28 -9.07
N LEU A 416 -0.08 8.62 -10.10
CA LEU A 416 1.26 8.07 -10.10
C LEU A 416 2.25 8.99 -10.81
N ILE A 417 3.37 9.24 -10.15
CA ILE A 417 4.54 9.90 -10.72
C ILE A 417 5.70 8.91 -10.67
N THR A 418 6.28 8.61 -11.84
CA THR A 418 7.44 7.73 -11.93
C THR A 418 8.64 8.52 -12.41
N THR A 419 9.76 8.43 -11.69
CA THR A 419 10.99 9.18 -11.98
C THR A 419 12.16 8.22 -12.18
N PHE A 420 12.87 8.38 -13.29
CA PHE A 420 14.18 7.77 -13.56
C PHE A 420 15.21 8.88 -13.65
N GLU A 421 16.33 8.73 -12.96
CA GLU A 421 17.43 9.70 -12.94
C GLU A 421 18.77 9.00 -13.24
N GLY A 422 19.74 9.74 -13.78
CA GLY A 422 21.07 9.20 -14.14
C GLY A 422 21.00 8.25 -15.33
N LEU A 423 20.12 8.56 -16.30
CA LEU A 423 20.01 7.77 -17.53
C LEU A 423 21.30 7.87 -18.33
N PRO A 424 21.68 6.79 -19.07
CA PRO A 424 22.89 6.83 -19.89
C PRO A 424 22.77 7.85 -21.01
N ALA A 425 23.81 8.68 -21.17
CA ALA A 425 23.93 9.61 -22.29
C ALA A 425 24.41 8.85 -23.55
N LEU A 426 23.65 7.84 -23.97
CA LEU A 426 23.92 7.01 -25.15
C LEU A 426 22.66 6.98 -26.02
N PRO A 427 22.80 7.07 -27.34
CA PRO A 427 21.67 7.22 -28.24
C PRO A 427 20.82 5.94 -28.30
N TYR A 428 19.51 6.15 -28.17
CA TYR A 428 18.49 5.18 -28.50
C TYR A 428 17.39 5.84 -29.35
N SER A 429 16.76 5.06 -30.19
CA SER A 429 15.69 5.55 -31.08
C SER A 429 14.30 5.32 -30.50
N ASN A 430 14.13 4.22 -29.75
CA ASN A 430 12.86 3.84 -29.14
C ASN A 430 13.10 3.07 -27.86
N ILE A 431 12.26 3.34 -26.85
CA ILE A 431 12.09 2.52 -25.66
C ILE A 431 10.62 2.15 -25.56
N HIS A 432 10.31 0.87 -25.53
CA HIS A 432 8.97 0.33 -25.34
C HIS A 432 8.90 -0.42 -24.00
N LEU A 433 8.00 0.02 -23.14
CA LEU A 433 7.69 -0.63 -21.87
C LEU A 433 6.29 -1.24 -21.96
N HIS A 434 6.17 -2.53 -21.67
CA HIS A 434 4.90 -3.23 -21.61
C HIS A 434 4.67 -3.78 -20.21
N PHE A 435 3.72 -3.21 -19.46
CA PHE A 435 3.29 -3.74 -18.18
C PHE A 435 2.25 -4.83 -18.36
N ARG A 436 2.39 -5.91 -17.55
CA ARG A 436 1.56 -7.10 -17.64
C ARG A 436 0.08 -6.81 -17.53
N GLU A 437 -0.72 -7.58 -18.23
CA GLU A 437 -2.17 -7.55 -18.26
C GLU A 437 -2.82 -8.55 -17.29
N GLY A 438 -4.17 -8.63 -17.34
CA GLY A 438 -4.97 -9.62 -16.62
C GLY A 438 -5.48 -9.13 -15.27
N GLY A 439 -6.16 -10.00 -14.52
CA GLY A 439 -6.84 -9.64 -13.26
C GLY A 439 -5.93 -9.14 -12.14
N ARG A 440 -4.62 -9.38 -12.24
CA ARG A 440 -3.57 -8.88 -11.35
C ARG A 440 -2.63 -7.91 -12.05
N ALA A 441 -3.13 -7.20 -13.06
CA ALA A 441 -2.41 -6.10 -13.68
C ALA A 441 -2.04 -5.03 -12.63
N PRO A 442 -0.88 -4.36 -12.73
CA PRO A 442 -0.39 -3.47 -11.69
C PRO A 442 -1.20 -2.19 -11.51
N LEU A 443 -1.94 -1.78 -12.53
CA LEU A 443 -2.70 -0.54 -12.55
C LEU A 443 -4.21 -0.79 -12.59
N VAL A 444 -4.97 0.25 -12.27
CA VAL A 444 -6.41 0.37 -12.48
C VAL A 444 -6.64 1.50 -13.48
N SER A 445 -7.45 1.26 -14.51
CA SER A 445 -7.88 2.30 -15.43
C SER A 445 -8.79 3.34 -14.75
N PRO A 446 -8.94 4.55 -15.31
CA PRO A 446 -9.80 5.57 -14.74
C PRO A 446 -11.22 5.08 -14.45
N PRO A 447 -11.87 5.60 -13.39
CA PRO A 447 -13.19 5.11 -12.96
C PRO A 447 -14.33 5.52 -13.90
N SER A 448 -14.09 6.45 -14.81
CA SER A 448 -15.08 6.96 -15.76
C SER A 448 -14.59 6.94 -17.18
N CYS A 449 -15.54 6.96 -18.11
CA CYS A 449 -15.25 7.15 -19.52
C CYS A 449 -14.86 8.60 -19.81
N GLY A 450 -13.98 8.78 -20.77
CA GLY A 450 -13.49 10.10 -21.16
C GLY A 450 -12.10 10.05 -21.76
N GLU A 451 -11.58 11.21 -22.10
CA GLU A 451 -10.22 11.42 -22.57
C GLU A 451 -9.30 11.76 -21.40
N TYR A 452 -8.17 11.07 -21.33
CA TYR A 452 -7.16 11.20 -20.29
C TYR A 452 -5.81 11.45 -20.94
N THR A 453 -4.91 12.17 -20.26
CA THR A 453 -3.62 12.54 -20.82
C THR A 453 -2.48 12.21 -19.86
N THR A 454 -1.56 11.36 -20.32
CA THR A 454 -0.27 11.15 -19.65
C THR A 454 0.66 12.30 -19.98
N VAL A 455 1.41 12.79 -18.99
CA VAL A 455 2.37 13.88 -19.14
C VAL A 455 3.76 13.37 -18.80
N ALA A 456 4.73 13.56 -19.71
CA ALA A 456 6.14 13.30 -19.42
C ALA A 456 6.96 14.60 -19.47
N ARG A 457 7.80 14.76 -18.46
CA ARG A 457 8.82 15.81 -18.37
C ARG A 457 10.17 15.16 -18.60
N LEU A 458 10.78 15.48 -19.71
CA LEU A 458 12.04 14.90 -20.15
C LEU A 458 13.13 15.96 -20.04
N PHE A 459 14.14 15.69 -19.24
CA PHE A 459 15.23 16.60 -18.95
C PHE A 459 16.45 16.24 -19.82
N PRO A 460 16.74 17.00 -20.90
CA PRO A 460 17.82 16.66 -21.81
C PRO A 460 19.18 16.77 -21.13
N ALA A 461 20.12 15.87 -21.44
CA ALA A 461 21.48 15.92 -20.90
C ALA A 461 22.22 17.22 -21.30
N SER A 462 21.84 17.86 -22.41
CA SER A 462 22.37 19.15 -22.86
C SER A 462 21.86 20.34 -22.03
N ALA A 463 20.69 20.24 -21.38
CA ALA A 463 20.09 21.35 -20.63
C ALA A 463 19.15 20.78 -19.53
N VAL A 464 19.74 20.20 -18.49
CA VAL A 464 19.01 19.48 -17.42
C VAL A 464 18.01 20.34 -16.65
N ASP A 465 18.15 21.65 -16.65
CA ASP A 465 17.24 22.58 -16.00
C ASP A 465 16.05 23.03 -16.91
N GLN A 466 16.01 22.59 -18.16
CA GLN A 466 15.01 22.97 -19.16
C GLN A 466 14.25 21.75 -19.71
N PRO A 467 13.33 21.17 -18.94
CA PRO A 467 12.64 19.97 -19.38
C PRO A 467 11.74 20.23 -20.59
N ARG A 468 11.70 19.26 -21.50
CA ARG A 468 10.71 19.19 -22.55
C ARG A 468 9.47 18.49 -22.02
N ILE A 469 8.32 19.14 -22.11
CA ILE A 469 7.02 18.53 -21.73
C ILE A 469 6.39 17.95 -22.99
N VAL A 470 6.03 16.67 -22.91
CA VAL A 470 5.31 15.96 -23.98
C VAL A 470 4.12 15.23 -23.39
N THR A 471 3.09 14.99 -24.18
CA THR A 471 1.82 14.43 -23.72
C THR A 471 1.36 13.32 -24.61
N ALA A 472 0.68 12.32 -24.01
CA ALA A 472 0.05 11.20 -24.71
C ALA A 472 -1.41 11.07 -24.26
N PRO A 473 -2.40 11.37 -25.12
CA PRO A 473 -3.81 11.18 -24.81
C PRO A 473 -4.23 9.72 -25.07
N PHE A 474 -5.21 9.26 -24.27
CA PHE A 474 -5.92 8.01 -24.49
C PHE A 474 -7.39 8.14 -24.06
N THR A 475 -8.25 7.21 -24.48
CA THR A 475 -9.69 7.27 -24.20
C THR A 475 -10.18 5.99 -23.51
N ILE A 476 -10.96 6.14 -22.45
CA ILE A 476 -11.77 5.07 -21.84
C ILE A 476 -13.16 5.13 -22.50
N GLU A 477 -13.56 4.05 -23.15
CA GLU A 477 -14.72 4.02 -24.07
C GLU A 477 -15.93 3.29 -23.50
N HIS A 478 -15.73 2.41 -22.48
CA HIS A 478 -16.75 1.53 -21.93
C HIS A 478 -16.82 1.60 -20.40
N GLY A 479 -18.00 1.33 -19.85
CA GLY A 479 -18.15 1.15 -18.41
C GLY A 479 -17.39 -0.09 -17.89
N ALA A 480 -17.28 -0.22 -16.56
CA ALA A 480 -16.53 -1.32 -15.92
C ALA A 480 -17.06 -2.72 -16.26
N ASP A 481 -18.32 -2.83 -16.63
CA ASP A 481 -18.98 -4.07 -17.04
C ASP A 481 -18.87 -4.35 -18.55
N GLY A 482 -18.17 -3.49 -19.30
CA GLY A 482 -18.08 -3.52 -20.75
C GLY A 482 -19.28 -2.92 -21.48
N GLY A 483 -20.26 -2.42 -20.75
CA GLY A 483 -21.43 -1.75 -21.30
C GLY A 483 -21.17 -0.28 -21.67
N ALA A 484 -22.27 0.45 -21.90
CA ALA A 484 -22.20 1.89 -22.17
C ALA A 484 -21.70 2.66 -20.95
N CYS A 485 -21.00 3.75 -21.20
CA CYS A 485 -20.57 4.66 -20.15
C CYS A 485 -21.75 5.20 -19.35
N PRO A 486 -21.68 5.23 -18.00
CA PRO A 486 -22.72 5.87 -17.19
C PRO A 486 -22.89 7.34 -17.57
N SER A 487 -24.13 7.81 -17.66
CA SER A 487 -24.44 9.21 -17.86
C SER A 487 -24.63 9.89 -16.48
N GLY A 488 -23.74 10.79 -16.11
CA GLY A 488 -23.77 11.50 -14.82
C GLY A 488 -22.92 10.82 -13.74
N SER A 489 -23.41 10.82 -12.49
CA SER A 489 -22.69 10.17 -11.37
C SER A 489 -22.65 8.66 -11.53
N LEU A 490 -21.60 8.03 -11.02
CA LEU A 490 -21.49 6.56 -10.99
C LEU A 490 -22.67 5.96 -10.21
N PRO A 491 -23.14 4.77 -10.62
CA PRO A 491 -24.19 4.06 -9.89
C PRO A 491 -23.69 3.63 -8.49
N PHE A 492 -24.66 3.31 -7.61
CA PHE A 492 -24.35 2.68 -6.33
C PHE A 492 -25.42 1.63 -6.01
N ASN A 493 -25.10 0.36 -6.26
CA ASN A 493 -26.00 -0.76 -6.08
C ASN A 493 -25.38 -1.83 -5.15
N PRO A 494 -25.14 -1.47 -3.87
CA PRO A 494 -24.54 -2.41 -2.93
C PRO A 494 -25.51 -3.54 -2.58
N SER A 495 -24.95 -4.67 -2.14
CA SER A 495 -25.74 -5.75 -1.54
C SER A 495 -25.39 -5.94 -0.08
N PHE A 496 -26.38 -6.41 0.70
CA PHE A 496 -26.21 -6.69 2.13
C PHE A 496 -26.80 -8.04 2.49
N GLU A 497 -26.00 -8.89 3.10
CA GLU A 497 -26.39 -10.20 3.64
C GLU A 497 -26.00 -10.26 5.12
N ALA A 498 -26.90 -10.69 5.99
CA ALA A 498 -26.62 -10.83 7.40
C ALA A 498 -27.45 -11.95 8.04
N GLY A 499 -26.83 -12.72 8.95
CA GLY A 499 -27.55 -13.78 9.62
C GLY A 499 -26.70 -14.59 10.62
N ALA A 500 -27.34 -15.41 11.38
CA ALA A 500 -26.71 -16.37 12.28
C ALA A 500 -26.30 -17.63 11.51
N VAL A 501 -25.14 -18.19 11.81
CA VAL A 501 -24.67 -19.46 11.23
C VAL A 501 -25.59 -20.62 11.62
N ASN A 502 -26.05 -20.61 12.88
CA ASN A 502 -27.08 -21.53 13.38
C ASN A 502 -28.26 -20.69 13.85
N ASN A 503 -29.42 -20.86 13.23
CA ASN A 503 -30.62 -20.09 13.52
C ASN A 503 -31.55 -20.70 14.58
N ASN A 504 -31.11 -21.68 15.37
CA ASN A 504 -31.93 -22.24 16.46
C ASN A 504 -32.23 -21.16 17.51
N ALA A 505 -33.50 -21.06 17.87
CA ALA A 505 -34.00 -20.11 18.86
C ALA A 505 -33.34 -20.28 20.23
N GLY A 506 -32.92 -19.16 20.86
CA GLY A 506 -32.31 -19.15 22.19
C GLY A 506 -30.95 -19.82 22.27
N SER A 507 -30.30 -20.11 21.14
CA SER A 507 -28.97 -20.70 21.06
C SER A 507 -27.91 -19.65 20.77
N TYR A 508 -26.71 -19.86 21.28
CA TYR A 508 -25.54 -19.07 20.83
C TYR A 508 -25.12 -19.48 19.43
N SER A 509 -24.79 -18.51 18.61
CA SER A 509 -24.35 -18.72 17.23
C SER A 509 -23.46 -17.56 16.76
N PRO A 510 -22.43 -17.82 15.97
CA PRO A 510 -21.78 -16.72 15.23
C PRO A 510 -22.81 -15.96 14.39
N PHE A 511 -22.61 -14.65 14.31
CA PHE A 511 -23.41 -13.77 13.45
C PHE A 511 -22.50 -13.16 12.39
N THR A 512 -22.93 -13.23 11.13
CA THR A 512 -22.13 -12.77 9.99
C THR A 512 -22.85 -11.65 9.25
N MET A 513 -22.07 -10.70 8.74
CA MET A 513 -22.55 -9.64 7.85
C MET A 513 -21.61 -9.55 6.66
N ARG A 514 -22.15 -9.33 5.48
CA ARG A 514 -21.41 -9.13 4.25
C ARG A 514 -22.00 -7.98 3.45
N LEU A 515 -21.14 -7.07 3.06
CA LEU A 515 -21.43 -5.96 2.15
C LEU A 515 -20.63 -6.15 0.87
N THR A 516 -21.26 -6.00 -0.28
CA THR A 516 -20.56 -6.01 -1.56
C THR A 516 -21.02 -4.88 -2.46
N ARG A 517 -20.10 -4.39 -3.34
CA ARG A 517 -20.39 -3.53 -4.48
C ARG A 517 -19.72 -4.08 -5.74
N ARG A 518 -20.10 -3.58 -6.91
CA ARG A 518 -19.51 -3.95 -8.19
C ARG A 518 -18.39 -2.98 -8.59
N ASP A 519 -17.57 -3.36 -9.56
CA ASP A 519 -16.73 -2.42 -10.29
C ASP A 519 -17.62 -1.42 -11.02
N GLY A 520 -17.19 -0.17 -11.09
CA GLY A 520 -17.96 0.93 -11.65
C GLY A 520 -19.03 1.52 -10.72
N ASP A 521 -19.27 0.92 -9.53
CA ASP A 521 -20.08 1.56 -8.48
C ASP A 521 -19.23 2.56 -7.68
N GLN A 522 -19.88 3.55 -7.09
CA GLN A 522 -19.26 4.46 -6.12
C GLN A 522 -18.62 3.70 -4.96
N ASP A 523 -17.59 4.28 -4.33
CA ASP A 523 -16.90 3.65 -3.21
C ASP A 523 -17.75 3.61 -1.94
N LEU A 524 -17.57 2.54 -1.15
CA LEU A 524 -18.21 2.36 0.16
C LEU A 524 -17.49 3.21 1.21
N THR A 525 -18.22 4.16 1.84
CA THR A 525 -17.61 5.10 2.80
C THR A 525 -17.99 4.83 4.24
N LYS A 526 -19.27 4.50 4.51
CA LYS A 526 -19.80 4.20 5.84
C LYS A 526 -20.92 3.17 5.76
N PHE A 527 -21.17 2.47 6.82
CA PHE A 527 -22.38 1.67 6.97
C PHE A 527 -22.87 1.68 8.41
N SER A 528 -24.17 1.57 8.61
CA SER A 528 -24.81 1.25 9.88
C SER A 528 -25.51 -0.07 9.74
N ALA A 529 -25.48 -0.90 10.78
CA ALA A 529 -26.16 -2.18 10.80
C ALA A 529 -27.02 -2.32 12.06
N LYS A 530 -28.32 -2.56 11.88
CA LYS A 530 -29.25 -2.84 12.94
C LYS A 530 -29.56 -4.34 12.95
N LEU A 531 -29.29 -4.98 14.08
CA LEU A 531 -29.49 -6.42 14.23
C LEU A 531 -30.99 -6.75 14.31
N PRO A 532 -31.40 -7.99 13.96
CA PRO A 532 -32.75 -8.44 14.13
C PRO A 532 -33.21 -8.35 15.61
N PRO A 533 -34.47 -8.02 15.90
CA PRO A 533 -34.96 -7.96 17.26
C PRO A 533 -34.70 -9.26 18.02
N GLY A 534 -34.11 -9.14 19.21
CA GLY A 534 -33.77 -10.29 20.07
C GLY A 534 -32.43 -10.97 19.76
N VAL A 535 -31.72 -10.57 18.71
CA VAL A 535 -30.30 -10.91 18.56
C VAL A 535 -29.50 -9.99 19.49
N VAL A 536 -28.84 -10.58 20.49
CA VAL A 536 -28.14 -9.83 21.53
C VAL A 536 -26.75 -10.39 21.81
N GLY A 537 -25.83 -9.54 22.29
CA GLY A 537 -24.46 -9.92 22.67
C GLY A 537 -24.34 -10.23 24.16
N ARG A 538 -23.58 -11.27 24.52
CA ARG A 538 -23.17 -11.54 25.90
C ARG A 538 -21.92 -10.77 26.22
N LEU A 539 -22.08 -9.68 26.97
CA LEU A 539 -20.98 -8.82 27.40
C LEU A 539 -20.28 -9.37 28.69
N ALA A 540 -20.99 -10.20 29.45
CA ALA A 540 -20.46 -10.82 30.67
C ALA A 540 -19.16 -11.60 30.40
N GLY A 541 -18.09 -11.23 31.12
CA GLY A 541 -16.76 -11.83 30.95
C GLY A 541 -16.01 -11.38 29.68
N THR A 542 -16.53 -10.40 28.92
CA THR A 542 -15.83 -9.80 27.78
C THR A 542 -15.20 -8.46 28.19
N ALA A 543 -13.88 -8.36 28.08
CA ALA A 543 -13.18 -7.11 28.32
C ALA A 543 -13.48 -6.07 27.25
N GLN A 544 -13.20 -4.82 27.54
CA GLN A 544 -13.25 -3.74 26.55
C GLN A 544 -11.81 -3.35 26.14
N CYS A 545 -11.57 -3.17 24.85
CA CYS A 545 -10.31 -2.60 24.40
C CYS A 545 -10.22 -1.15 24.87
N PRO A 546 -9.16 -0.76 25.63
CA PRO A 546 -9.05 0.58 26.16
C PRO A 546 -8.68 1.60 25.05
N VAL A 547 -9.08 2.85 25.23
CA VAL A 547 -8.82 3.94 24.29
C VAL A 547 -7.32 4.10 23.98
N SER A 548 -6.45 3.85 24.97
CA SER A 548 -4.99 3.91 24.76
C SER A 548 -4.48 2.85 23.77
N ALA A 549 -5.03 1.64 23.80
CA ALA A 549 -4.68 0.58 22.87
C ALA A 549 -5.17 0.88 21.46
N ILE A 550 -6.38 1.46 21.34
CA ILE A 550 -6.90 1.93 20.05
C ILE A 550 -6.02 3.04 19.48
N ALA A 551 -5.57 3.98 20.32
CA ALA A 551 -4.65 5.03 19.90
C ALA A 551 -3.29 4.46 19.48
N GLN A 552 -2.78 3.43 20.15
CA GLN A 552 -1.58 2.70 19.77
C GLN A 552 -1.75 2.07 18.39
N ALA A 553 -2.84 1.35 18.13
CA ALA A 553 -3.13 0.77 16.81
C ALA A 553 -3.15 1.86 15.72
N ARG A 554 -3.79 3.00 16.00
CA ARG A 554 -3.84 4.15 15.06
C ARG A 554 -2.48 4.78 14.79
N SER A 555 -1.53 4.69 15.72
CA SER A 555 -0.17 5.21 15.53
C SER A 555 0.72 4.31 14.67
N ARG A 556 0.33 3.06 14.45
CA ARG A 556 1.06 2.09 13.62
C ARG A 556 0.82 2.33 12.13
N THR A 557 1.21 3.50 11.66
CA THR A 557 1.10 3.93 10.26
C THR A 557 2.42 3.83 9.50
N GLY A 558 3.50 3.42 10.19
CA GLY A 558 4.85 3.34 9.65
C GLY A 558 5.09 2.15 8.71
N GLU A 559 6.34 1.99 8.38
CA GLU A 559 6.90 1.03 7.40
C GLU A 559 6.56 -0.44 7.72
N HIS A 560 6.44 -0.76 9.00
CA HIS A 560 6.10 -2.09 9.50
C HIS A 560 4.90 -2.06 10.45
N GLY A 561 4.10 -0.98 10.40
CA GLY A 561 3.00 -0.77 11.34
C GLY A 561 1.91 -1.82 11.25
N GLY A 562 1.62 -2.31 10.06
CA GLY A 562 0.68 -3.42 9.86
C GLY A 562 1.22 -4.74 10.36
N GLN A 563 2.48 -5.05 10.04
CA GLN A 563 3.12 -6.28 10.50
C GLN A 563 3.26 -6.30 12.03
N GLU A 564 3.62 -5.18 12.63
CA GLU A 564 3.69 -5.04 14.09
C GLU A 564 2.33 -5.27 14.76
N GLU A 565 1.24 -4.73 14.19
CA GLU A 565 -0.12 -4.98 14.70
C GLU A 565 -0.55 -6.43 14.53
N LYS A 566 -0.16 -7.06 13.43
CA LYS A 566 -0.43 -8.47 13.15
C LYS A 566 0.27 -9.41 14.13
N GLU A 567 1.53 -9.13 14.47
CA GLU A 567 2.34 -9.92 15.38
C GLU A 567 2.02 -9.64 16.85
N ASN A 568 1.74 -8.38 17.18
CA ASN A 568 1.48 -7.91 18.53
C ASN A 568 0.22 -7.03 18.55
N PRO A 569 -0.99 -7.63 18.54
CA PRO A 569 -2.23 -6.88 18.54
C PRO A 569 -2.33 -5.89 19.70
N SER A 570 -2.67 -4.64 19.41
CA SER A 570 -2.78 -3.57 20.40
C SER A 570 -3.90 -3.84 21.42
N CYS A 571 -5.03 -4.40 20.97
CA CYS A 571 -6.13 -4.80 21.84
C CYS A 571 -5.95 -6.24 22.34
N ALA A 572 -6.20 -6.45 23.64
CA ALA A 572 -6.09 -7.77 24.23
C ALA A 572 -7.14 -8.77 23.65
N ALA A 573 -6.76 -10.04 23.51
CA ALA A 573 -7.63 -11.10 23.00
C ALA A 573 -8.92 -11.26 23.84
N SER A 574 -8.92 -10.90 25.13
CA SER A 574 -10.11 -10.92 25.97
C SER A 574 -11.22 -9.96 25.51
N SER A 575 -10.86 -8.89 24.78
CA SER A 575 -11.79 -7.92 24.19
C SER A 575 -12.22 -8.27 22.77
N GLN A 576 -11.57 -9.25 22.14
CA GLN A 576 -11.94 -9.69 20.78
C GLN A 576 -13.29 -10.39 20.79
N ILE A 577 -14.16 -9.95 19.89
CA ILE A 577 -15.52 -10.51 19.69
C ILE A 577 -15.70 -11.17 18.32
N GLY A 578 -14.71 -10.99 17.43
CA GLY A 578 -14.76 -11.55 16.11
C GLY A 578 -13.60 -11.11 15.22
N HIS A 579 -13.83 -11.19 13.91
CA HIS A 579 -12.86 -10.74 12.91
C HIS A 579 -13.58 -10.08 11.72
N VAL A 580 -12.81 -9.36 10.92
CA VAL A 580 -13.27 -8.74 9.66
C VAL A 580 -12.39 -9.21 8.52
N LEU A 581 -12.93 -9.22 7.32
CA LEU A 581 -12.20 -9.52 6.10
C LEU A 581 -12.58 -8.49 5.05
N ALA A 582 -11.62 -7.66 4.65
CA ALA A 582 -11.81 -6.62 3.65
C ALA A 582 -11.22 -7.08 2.31
N GLY A 583 -12.06 -7.21 1.29
CA GLY A 583 -11.68 -7.50 -0.08
C GLY A 583 -11.49 -6.19 -0.86
N ALA A 584 -10.25 -5.92 -1.25
CA ALA A 584 -9.82 -4.71 -1.96
C ALA A 584 -9.35 -5.01 -3.38
N GLY A 585 -9.51 -4.03 -4.28
CA GLY A 585 -9.09 -4.10 -5.68
C GLY A 585 -10.25 -4.16 -6.67
N VAL A 586 -9.90 -4.33 -7.95
CA VAL A 586 -10.84 -4.35 -9.09
C VAL A 586 -10.75 -5.65 -9.88
N GLY A 587 -11.73 -5.93 -10.72
CA GLY A 587 -11.78 -7.12 -11.55
C GLY A 587 -12.24 -8.38 -10.79
N ALA A 588 -11.98 -9.55 -11.36
CA ALA A 588 -12.45 -10.83 -10.84
C ALA A 588 -11.71 -11.31 -9.58
N VAL A 589 -10.53 -10.79 -9.33
CA VAL A 589 -9.65 -11.19 -8.22
C VAL A 589 -9.53 -10.04 -7.24
N LEU A 590 -9.82 -10.29 -5.96
CA LEU A 590 -9.63 -9.31 -4.88
C LEU A 590 -8.52 -9.77 -3.94
N THR A 591 -7.79 -8.82 -3.39
CA THR A 591 -6.89 -9.09 -2.26
C THR A 591 -7.68 -8.97 -0.96
N TYR A 592 -7.66 -10.02 -0.15
CA TYR A 592 -8.36 -10.05 1.14
C TYR A 592 -7.41 -9.80 2.29
N VAL A 593 -7.70 -8.75 3.05
CA VAL A 593 -6.92 -8.38 4.23
C VAL A 593 -7.73 -8.69 5.49
N PRO A 594 -7.24 -9.61 6.36
CA PRO A 594 -7.90 -9.94 7.61
C PRO A 594 -7.62 -8.92 8.70
N GLY A 595 -8.60 -8.69 9.57
CA GLY A 595 -8.49 -7.87 10.77
C GLY A 595 -9.28 -8.45 11.92
N ASN A 596 -9.07 -7.90 13.11
CA ASN A 596 -9.79 -8.32 14.32
C ASN A 596 -10.88 -7.32 14.70
N LEU A 597 -11.97 -7.83 15.26
CA LEU A 597 -13.09 -7.04 15.77
C LEU A 597 -13.10 -7.10 17.30
N TYR A 598 -13.06 -5.95 17.95
CA TYR A 598 -13.01 -5.83 19.41
C TYR A 598 -14.19 -5.06 19.97
N LEU A 599 -14.63 -5.44 21.18
CA LEU A 599 -15.54 -4.64 21.97
C LEU A 599 -14.77 -3.51 22.65
N SER A 600 -15.32 -2.30 22.64
CA SER A 600 -14.73 -1.14 23.31
C SER A 600 -15.76 -0.34 24.09
N GLY A 601 -15.28 0.68 24.79
CA GLY A 601 -16.06 1.53 25.67
C GLY A 601 -16.96 2.54 24.93
N PRO A 602 -17.45 3.56 25.64
CA PRO A 602 -18.37 4.55 25.10
C PRO A 602 -17.80 5.35 23.92
N LEU A 603 -18.63 5.61 22.92
CA LEU A 603 -18.29 6.42 21.76
C LEU A 603 -19.51 7.26 21.35
N ASN A 604 -19.31 8.56 21.10
CA ASN A 604 -20.35 9.47 20.56
C ASN A 604 -21.72 9.37 21.25
N GLY A 605 -21.69 9.27 22.58
CA GLY A 605 -22.89 9.17 23.42
C GLY A 605 -23.52 7.77 23.49
N ALA A 606 -23.01 6.78 22.75
CA ALA A 606 -23.36 5.39 22.92
C ALA A 606 -22.58 4.76 24.08
N PRO A 607 -23.16 3.78 24.82
CA PRO A 607 -22.51 3.17 25.99
C PRO A 607 -21.33 2.26 25.64
N LEU A 608 -21.29 1.76 24.42
CA LEU A 608 -20.30 0.83 23.90
C LEU A 608 -19.94 1.17 22.45
N SER A 609 -18.86 0.62 21.99
CA SER A 609 -18.46 0.65 20.57
C SER A 609 -17.84 -0.68 20.15
N VAL A 610 -17.77 -0.92 18.87
CA VAL A 610 -16.94 -1.97 18.25
C VAL A 610 -15.79 -1.30 17.53
N VAL A 611 -14.63 -1.94 17.52
CA VAL A 611 -13.43 -1.47 16.84
C VAL A 611 -12.93 -2.58 15.92
N ALA A 612 -12.85 -2.28 14.62
CA ALA A 612 -12.16 -3.13 13.67
C ALA A 612 -10.72 -2.60 13.51
N ILE A 613 -9.74 -3.47 13.75
CA ILE A 613 -8.32 -3.19 13.57
C ILE A 613 -7.81 -4.13 12.47
N VAL A 614 -7.44 -3.53 11.33
CA VAL A 614 -7.04 -4.25 10.13
C VAL A 614 -5.60 -3.90 9.81
N PRO A 615 -4.65 -4.82 10.08
CA PRO A 615 -3.29 -4.69 9.58
C PRO A 615 -3.29 -4.70 8.05
N ALA A 616 -2.99 -3.57 7.41
CA ALA A 616 -3.03 -3.45 5.95
C ALA A 616 -1.76 -4.02 5.31
N VAL A 617 -1.57 -5.33 5.49
CA VAL A 617 -0.46 -6.11 4.95
C VAL A 617 -0.98 -7.02 3.85
N ALA A 618 -0.50 -6.80 2.61
CA ALA A 618 -0.93 -7.54 1.43
C ALA A 618 0.26 -7.87 0.53
N GLY A 619 0.57 -9.15 0.34
CA GLY A 619 1.77 -9.58 -0.35
C GLY A 619 3.03 -9.01 0.31
N PRO A 620 3.93 -8.35 -0.46
CA PRO A 620 5.14 -7.74 0.09
C PRO A 620 4.90 -6.35 0.71
N PHE A 621 3.70 -5.80 0.64
CA PHE A 621 3.40 -4.43 1.04
C PHE A 621 2.85 -4.37 2.45
N ASP A 622 3.36 -3.44 3.24
CA ASP A 622 2.82 -3.01 4.52
C ASP A 622 2.43 -1.52 4.42
N ALA A 623 1.13 -1.28 4.40
CA ALA A 623 0.58 0.07 4.34
C ALA A 623 0.20 0.63 5.74
N GLY A 624 0.57 -0.07 6.82
CA GLY A 624 0.25 0.31 8.19
C GLY A 624 -1.02 -0.37 8.71
N THR A 625 -1.66 0.24 9.70
CA THR A 625 -2.87 -0.29 10.35
C THR A 625 -4.07 0.61 10.10
N VAL A 626 -5.17 0.02 9.65
CA VAL A 626 -6.47 0.69 9.52
C VAL A 626 -7.29 0.39 10.78
N VAL A 627 -7.82 1.45 11.39
CA VAL A 627 -8.66 1.36 12.59
C VAL A 627 -9.98 2.09 12.33
N THR A 628 -11.09 1.36 12.37
CA THR A 628 -12.43 1.93 12.31
C THR A 628 -13.19 1.60 13.59
N GLN A 629 -13.86 2.59 14.16
CA GLN A 629 -14.60 2.44 15.40
C GLN A 629 -16.05 2.89 15.20
N GLU A 630 -17.00 2.04 15.56
CA GLU A 630 -18.45 2.27 15.41
C GLU A 630 -19.16 2.27 16.76
N ALA A 631 -20.06 3.24 16.95
CA ALA A 631 -20.86 3.35 18.16
C ALA A 631 -21.93 2.25 18.21
N LEU A 632 -22.06 1.56 19.35
CA LEU A 632 -23.13 0.59 19.56
C LEU A 632 -24.28 1.23 20.35
N ARG A 633 -25.38 1.47 19.67
CA ARG A 633 -26.62 1.98 20.27
C ARG A 633 -27.55 0.83 20.61
N ILE A 634 -28.15 0.90 21.79
CA ILE A 634 -29.09 -0.09 22.27
C ILE A 634 -30.41 0.60 22.54
N ASN A 635 -31.47 0.14 21.88
CA ASN A 635 -32.80 0.69 22.10
C ASN A 635 -33.30 0.30 23.52
N PRO A 636 -33.58 1.25 24.41
CA PRO A 636 -33.92 0.94 25.79
C PRO A 636 -35.25 0.21 25.96
N LEU A 637 -36.14 0.31 24.97
CA LEU A 637 -37.47 -0.35 25.02
C LEU A 637 -37.47 -1.75 24.40
N THR A 638 -36.70 -1.95 23.33
CA THR A 638 -36.70 -3.22 22.55
C THR A 638 -35.43 -4.03 22.75
N ALA A 639 -34.38 -3.44 23.33
CA ALA A 639 -33.03 -3.97 23.41
C ALA A 639 -32.40 -4.33 22.03
N GLU A 640 -32.91 -3.77 20.93
CA GLU A 640 -32.30 -3.90 19.61
C GLU A 640 -30.94 -3.20 19.60
N VAL A 641 -29.98 -3.86 18.98
CA VAL A 641 -28.59 -3.39 18.84
C VAL A 641 -28.38 -2.81 17.46
N GLU A 642 -27.80 -1.63 17.41
CA GLU A 642 -27.43 -0.94 16.18
C GLU A 642 -25.97 -0.51 16.27
N ALA A 643 -25.15 -0.94 15.30
CA ALA A 643 -23.86 -0.35 15.02
C ALA A 643 -24.09 0.88 14.15
N ASP A 644 -23.84 2.07 14.71
CA ASP A 644 -24.13 3.35 14.08
C ASP A 644 -22.90 3.91 13.38
N GLY A 645 -22.79 3.65 12.08
CA GLY A 645 -21.74 4.18 11.21
C GLY A 645 -21.91 5.65 10.84
N SER A 646 -23.10 6.26 11.05
CA SER A 646 -23.33 7.67 10.68
C SER A 646 -22.47 8.65 11.49
N SER A 647 -22.13 8.29 12.72
CA SER A 647 -21.33 9.07 13.66
C SER A 647 -19.95 8.43 13.95
N SER A 648 -19.52 7.50 13.12
CA SER A 648 -18.35 6.65 13.32
C SER A 648 -17.22 7.03 12.35
N ASP A 649 -16.06 6.35 12.50
CA ASP A 649 -14.96 6.53 11.55
C ASP A 649 -15.38 6.05 10.15
N PRO A 650 -15.04 6.78 9.09
CA PRO A 650 -15.29 6.33 7.73
C PRO A 650 -14.40 5.13 7.38
N ILE A 651 -14.85 4.31 6.45
CA ILE A 651 -14.01 3.30 5.81
C ILE A 651 -13.00 4.05 4.93
N PRO A 652 -11.69 3.87 5.12
CA PRO A 652 -10.71 4.56 4.28
C PRO A 652 -10.81 4.05 2.83
N HIS A 653 -10.83 4.96 1.88
CA HIS A 653 -10.85 4.66 0.45
C HIS A 653 -9.47 4.75 -0.18
N ILE A 654 -8.53 5.44 0.45
CA ILE A 654 -7.13 5.53 0.05
C ILE A 654 -6.20 5.32 1.24
N LEU A 655 -5.10 4.63 1.04
CA LEU A 655 -4.10 4.38 2.06
C LEU A 655 -2.72 4.50 1.42
N ARG A 656 -1.90 5.44 1.89
CA ARG A 656 -0.57 5.77 1.32
C ARG A 656 -0.56 5.97 -0.20
N GLY A 657 -1.59 6.62 -0.73
CA GLY A 657 -1.75 6.85 -2.15
C GLY A 657 -2.24 5.64 -2.94
N ILE A 658 -2.63 4.55 -2.27
CA ILE A 658 -3.25 3.38 -2.90
C ILE A 658 -4.76 3.47 -2.69
N PRO A 659 -5.57 3.70 -3.73
CA PRO A 659 -7.02 3.57 -3.63
C PRO A 659 -7.38 2.12 -3.35
N LEU A 660 -8.07 1.88 -2.23
CA LEU A 660 -8.31 0.52 -1.75
C LEU A 660 -9.37 -0.22 -2.56
N LYS A 661 -10.34 0.51 -3.12
CA LYS A 661 -11.44 -0.07 -3.89
C LYS A 661 -12.09 -1.25 -3.14
N VAL A 662 -12.55 -0.99 -1.90
CA VAL A 662 -13.19 -2.02 -1.07
C VAL A 662 -14.49 -2.46 -1.71
N ARG A 663 -14.59 -3.75 -2.04
CA ARG A 663 -15.73 -4.35 -2.77
C ARG A 663 -16.45 -5.45 -2.03
N ASP A 664 -15.80 -6.09 -1.07
CA ASP A 664 -16.38 -7.18 -0.27
C ASP A 664 -15.90 -7.01 1.18
N LEU A 665 -16.80 -6.53 2.04
CA LEU A 665 -16.53 -6.36 3.45
C LEU A 665 -17.31 -7.41 4.23
N ARG A 666 -16.62 -8.28 4.94
CA ARG A 666 -17.20 -9.35 5.76
C ARG A 666 -16.86 -9.11 7.21
N VAL A 667 -17.90 -9.19 8.06
CA VAL A 667 -17.79 -9.04 9.51
C VAL A 667 -18.32 -10.31 10.15
N TYR A 668 -17.52 -10.91 11.00
CA TYR A 668 -17.83 -12.14 11.71
C TYR A 668 -17.80 -11.85 13.21
N VAL A 669 -18.95 -11.93 13.88
CA VAL A 669 -19.04 -11.89 15.34
C VAL A 669 -19.08 -13.33 15.82
N ASP A 670 -17.93 -13.95 15.98
CA ASP A 670 -17.78 -15.40 16.13
C ASP A 670 -17.13 -15.85 17.45
N LYS A 671 -16.95 -14.92 18.39
CA LYS A 671 -16.53 -15.30 19.75
C LYS A 671 -17.50 -16.34 20.31
N PRO A 672 -17.01 -17.49 20.83
CA PRO A 672 -17.85 -18.51 21.42
C PRO A 672 -18.79 -17.95 22.51
N ASP A 673 -20.05 -18.35 22.47
CA ASP A 673 -21.09 -17.96 23.42
C ASP A 673 -21.29 -16.43 23.54
N PHE A 674 -21.01 -15.67 22.48
CA PHE A 674 -21.17 -14.21 22.49
C PHE A 674 -22.54 -13.78 21.91
N THR A 675 -22.84 -14.12 20.66
CA THR A 675 -24.12 -13.74 20.02
C THR A 675 -25.20 -14.76 20.31
N LEU A 676 -26.33 -14.32 20.84
CA LEU A 676 -27.47 -15.14 21.20
C LEU A 676 -28.63 -14.84 20.26
N ASN A 677 -29.24 -15.90 19.70
CA ASN A 677 -30.42 -15.80 18.86
C ASN A 677 -31.69 -15.49 19.68
N PRO A 678 -32.69 -14.82 19.07
CA PRO A 678 -33.99 -14.58 19.70
C PRO A 678 -34.70 -15.87 20.04
N THR A 679 -35.66 -15.78 20.95
CA THR A 679 -36.58 -16.90 21.26
C THR A 679 -37.89 -16.81 20.46
N SER A 680 -38.09 -15.75 19.68
CA SER A 680 -39.18 -15.58 18.70
C SER A 680 -38.79 -16.18 17.34
N CYS A 681 -39.73 -16.85 16.69
CA CYS A 681 -39.64 -17.26 15.30
C CYS A 681 -40.47 -16.35 14.37
N ASP A 682 -40.86 -15.18 14.83
CA ASP A 682 -41.53 -14.19 13.98
C ASP A 682 -40.51 -13.73 12.89
N PRO A 683 -40.93 -13.63 11.62
CA PRO A 683 -40.04 -13.09 10.57
C PRO A 683 -39.58 -11.69 10.94
N SER A 684 -38.29 -11.45 10.73
CA SER A 684 -37.61 -10.17 10.98
C SER A 684 -36.54 -9.90 9.93
N ALA A 685 -35.75 -8.85 10.10
CA ALA A 685 -34.64 -8.54 9.21
C ALA A 685 -33.51 -7.85 9.96
N SER A 686 -32.28 -8.08 9.50
CA SER A 686 -31.18 -7.16 9.70
C SER A 686 -31.34 -6.00 8.73
N LYS A 687 -31.14 -4.77 9.20
CA LYS A 687 -31.24 -3.58 8.35
C LYS A 687 -29.87 -2.93 8.26
N ALA A 688 -29.50 -2.50 7.06
CA ALA A 688 -28.28 -1.73 6.86
C ALA A 688 -28.61 -0.39 6.20
N THR A 689 -27.88 0.64 6.59
CA THR A 689 -27.82 1.91 5.88
C THR A 689 -26.39 2.09 5.41
N ILE A 690 -26.19 2.28 4.11
CA ILE A 690 -24.88 2.30 3.48
C ILE A 690 -24.72 3.64 2.76
N TRP A 691 -23.60 4.32 2.97
CA TRP A 691 -23.25 5.56 2.31
C TRP A 691 -22.17 5.32 1.28
N SER A 692 -22.28 6.01 0.16
CA SER A 692 -21.32 5.97 -0.93
C SER A 692 -20.40 7.19 -0.93
N GLY A 693 -19.24 7.04 -1.52
CA GLY A 693 -18.38 8.14 -1.92
C GLY A 693 -18.60 8.47 -3.39
N GLY A 694 -18.33 9.72 -3.74
CA GLY A 694 -18.46 10.14 -5.13
C GLY A 694 -17.45 9.54 -6.07
N PHE A 695 -17.49 10.05 -7.28
CA PHE A 695 -16.78 9.63 -8.46
C PHE A 695 -15.26 9.64 -8.34
N ASP A 696 -14.71 10.60 -7.65
CA ASP A 696 -13.29 10.69 -7.34
C ASP A 696 -13.06 10.66 -5.83
N VAL A 697 -11.82 10.40 -5.45
CA VAL A 697 -11.37 10.31 -4.06
C VAL A 697 -11.60 11.61 -3.27
N PHE A 698 -11.94 12.70 -3.96
CA PHE A 698 -12.10 14.08 -3.45
C PHE A 698 -13.50 14.62 -3.57
N SER A 699 -14.37 13.99 -4.38
CA SER A 699 -15.75 14.45 -4.43
C SER A 699 -16.36 14.34 -3.04
N ALA A 700 -17.10 15.36 -2.66
CA ALA A 700 -17.88 15.36 -1.42
C ALA A 700 -18.63 14.03 -1.35
N LEU A 701 -18.57 13.37 -0.20
CA LEU A 701 -19.34 12.17 0.08
C LEU A 701 -20.78 12.43 -0.33
N ASP A 702 -21.32 11.66 -1.24
CA ASP A 702 -22.75 11.65 -1.48
C ASP A 702 -23.38 11.06 -0.22
N ASP A 703 -23.93 11.95 0.63
CA ASP A 703 -24.58 11.55 1.89
C ASP A 703 -25.95 10.90 1.65
N SER A 704 -26.29 10.53 0.41
CA SER A 704 -27.52 9.80 0.10
C SER A 704 -27.41 8.35 0.59
N PRO A 705 -28.04 8.00 1.73
CA PRO A 705 -27.94 6.65 2.27
C PRO A 705 -28.82 5.68 1.49
N ASN A 706 -28.29 4.52 1.16
CA ASN A 706 -29.04 3.37 0.67
C ASN A 706 -29.48 2.47 1.84
N ALA A 707 -30.78 2.21 1.94
CA ALA A 707 -31.34 1.31 2.95
C ALA A 707 -31.50 -0.09 2.35
N LEU A 708 -30.92 -1.08 2.98
CA LEU A 708 -30.98 -2.49 2.59
C LEU A 708 -31.47 -3.37 3.76
N GLU A 709 -32.07 -4.48 3.43
CA GLU A 709 -32.55 -5.45 4.41
C GLU A 709 -32.13 -6.87 4.05
N SER A 710 -31.67 -7.62 5.04
CA SER A 710 -31.41 -9.05 4.95
C SER A 710 -32.39 -9.79 5.84
N ARG A 711 -33.18 -10.70 5.27
CA ARG A 711 -34.21 -11.45 6.00
C ARG A 711 -33.59 -12.36 7.06
N PHE A 712 -34.20 -12.40 8.24
CA PHE A 712 -33.78 -13.23 9.35
C PHE A 712 -34.97 -13.89 10.00
N GLN A 713 -34.86 -15.18 10.35
CA GLN A 713 -35.87 -15.90 11.10
C GLN A 713 -35.20 -16.99 11.93
N ALA A 714 -35.43 -16.99 13.25
CA ALA A 714 -35.01 -18.10 14.07
C ALA A 714 -35.93 -19.33 13.84
N ALA A 715 -35.42 -20.50 14.15
CA ALA A 715 -36.14 -21.78 13.97
C ALA A 715 -36.29 -22.50 15.31
N ASN A 716 -37.16 -23.49 15.35
CA ASN A 716 -37.36 -24.40 16.49
C ASN A 716 -37.83 -23.72 17.80
N CYS A 717 -38.48 -22.56 17.74
CA CYS A 717 -38.98 -21.86 18.95
C CYS A 717 -39.99 -22.69 19.75
N SER A 718 -40.76 -23.54 19.12
CA SER A 718 -41.74 -24.44 19.78
C SER A 718 -41.08 -25.47 20.71
N ALA A 719 -39.77 -25.76 20.46
CA ALA A 719 -39.01 -26.67 21.34
C ALA A 719 -38.63 -26.03 22.69
N LEU A 720 -38.64 -24.69 22.75
CA LEU A 720 -38.36 -23.96 23.99
C LEU A 720 -39.52 -24.07 24.96
N GLY A 721 -39.24 -24.44 26.21
CA GLY A 721 -40.23 -24.44 27.28
C GLY A 721 -40.65 -23.00 27.67
N PHE A 722 -41.74 -22.89 28.44
CA PHE A 722 -42.17 -21.61 29.01
C PHE A 722 -42.86 -21.83 30.36
N LYS A 723 -42.12 -21.73 31.46
CA LYS A 723 -42.61 -21.98 32.83
C LYS A 723 -42.17 -20.87 33.79
N PRO A 724 -42.62 -19.62 33.59
CA PRO A 724 -42.28 -18.51 34.44
C PRO A 724 -42.80 -18.67 35.87
N ARG A 725 -42.03 -18.16 36.86
CA ARG A 725 -42.42 -18.14 38.26
C ARG A 725 -42.50 -16.70 38.75
N LEU A 726 -43.58 -16.40 39.53
CA LEU A 726 -43.80 -15.10 40.14
C LEU A 726 -44.12 -15.28 41.61
N SER A 727 -43.47 -14.49 42.47
CA SER A 727 -43.82 -14.40 43.88
C SER A 727 -44.08 -12.96 44.28
N LEU A 728 -45.14 -12.77 45.11
CA LEU A 728 -45.56 -11.45 45.55
C LEU A 728 -45.57 -11.42 47.08
N LYS A 729 -45.02 -10.34 47.66
CA LYS A 729 -44.99 -10.13 49.11
C LYS A 729 -45.38 -8.71 49.45
N LEU A 730 -46.29 -8.55 50.41
CA LEU A 730 -46.64 -7.26 51.01
C LEU A 730 -45.97 -7.15 52.38
N LYS A 731 -45.29 -6.02 52.65
CA LYS A 731 -44.59 -5.74 53.90
C LYS A 731 -45.10 -4.42 54.48
N GLY A 732 -45.32 -4.39 55.79
CA GLY A 732 -45.90 -3.23 56.50
C GLY A 732 -47.43 -3.40 56.59
N GLY A 733 -48.16 -2.63 57.27
CA GLY A 733 -49.58 -2.64 57.57
C GLY A 733 -50.47 -3.73 56.96
N THR A 734 -51.00 -4.69 57.76
CA THR A 734 -51.86 -5.73 57.22
C THR A 734 -53.37 -5.43 57.40
N LYS A 735 -53.71 -4.41 58.18
CA LYS A 735 -55.09 -4.00 58.45
C LYS A 735 -55.75 -3.33 57.24
N ARG A 736 -57.09 -3.30 57.21
CA ARG A 736 -57.85 -2.51 56.27
C ARG A 736 -57.41 -1.01 56.30
N GLY A 737 -57.25 -0.37 55.14
CA GLY A 737 -56.84 1.02 55.02
C GLY A 737 -55.31 1.22 55.18
N ALA A 738 -54.56 0.19 55.41
CA ALA A 738 -53.08 0.30 55.44
C ALA A 738 -52.49 0.24 54.06
N HIS A 739 -51.32 0.87 53.90
CA HIS A 739 -50.59 0.97 52.63
C HIS A 739 -49.28 0.14 52.73
N PRO A 740 -49.33 -1.18 52.45
CA PRO A 740 -48.09 -2.00 52.44
C PRO A 740 -47.22 -1.73 51.23
N ALA A 741 -45.90 -1.93 51.39
CA ALA A 741 -44.93 -2.00 50.32
C ALA A 741 -45.06 -3.36 49.58
N LEU A 742 -45.10 -3.35 48.25
CA LEU A 742 -45.13 -4.57 47.43
C LEU A 742 -43.75 -4.94 46.93
N THR A 743 -43.35 -6.20 47.11
CA THR A 743 -42.18 -6.79 46.47
C THR A 743 -42.63 -7.89 45.52
N GLY A 744 -42.40 -7.69 44.23
CA GLY A 744 -42.57 -8.70 43.20
C GLY A 744 -41.22 -9.33 42.83
N THR A 745 -41.17 -10.64 42.72
CA THR A 745 -39.95 -11.31 42.22
C THR A 745 -40.37 -12.27 41.11
N TYR A 746 -39.88 -12.00 39.92
CA TYR A 746 -40.03 -12.80 38.72
C TYR A 746 -38.78 -13.67 38.52
N ARG A 747 -38.94 -14.93 38.13
CA ARG A 747 -37.86 -15.88 37.79
C ARG A 747 -38.30 -16.77 36.64
N PRO A 748 -37.75 -16.62 35.43
CA PRO A 748 -37.91 -17.61 34.37
C PRO A 748 -37.11 -18.86 34.70
N ARG A 749 -37.39 -19.95 34.03
CA ARG A 749 -36.56 -21.17 34.08
C ARG A 749 -35.43 -21.02 33.03
N PRO A 750 -34.20 -21.39 33.36
CA PRO A 750 -33.09 -21.38 32.36
C PRO A 750 -33.45 -22.26 31.15
N GLY A 751 -33.15 -21.79 29.96
CA GLY A 751 -33.42 -22.45 28.66
C GLY A 751 -34.89 -22.38 28.21
N ASP A 752 -35.79 -21.69 28.95
CA ASP A 752 -37.13 -21.36 28.46
C ASP A 752 -37.11 -20.14 27.51
N ALA A 753 -38.14 -19.99 26.69
CA ALA A 753 -38.35 -18.77 25.90
C ALA A 753 -38.47 -17.55 26.82
N ASN A 754 -38.04 -16.40 26.33
CA ASN A 754 -38.13 -15.12 27.01
C ASN A 754 -39.60 -14.65 27.08
N THR A 755 -39.94 -13.88 28.11
CA THR A 755 -41.29 -13.36 28.27
C THR A 755 -41.50 -12.14 27.35
N LYS A 756 -42.53 -12.21 26.52
CA LYS A 756 -42.99 -11.13 25.59
C LYS A 756 -43.92 -10.16 26.30
N SER A 757 -44.87 -10.70 27.09
CA SER A 757 -45.84 -9.89 27.82
C SER A 757 -46.21 -10.49 29.16
N LEU A 758 -46.67 -9.65 30.09
CA LEU A 758 -47.19 -10.00 31.39
C LEU A 758 -48.38 -9.16 31.74
N VAL A 759 -49.51 -9.81 32.07
CA VAL A 759 -50.65 -9.15 32.67
C VAL A 759 -50.78 -9.64 34.11
N LEU A 760 -50.59 -8.75 35.07
CA LEU A 760 -50.67 -9.05 36.49
C LEU A 760 -51.86 -8.32 37.09
N THR A 761 -52.85 -9.09 37.61
CA THR A 761 -53.99 -8.53 38.34
C THR A 761 -53.86 -8.88 39.83
N LEU A 762 -53.76 -7.88 40.68
CA LEU A 762 -53.72 -8.05 42.12
C LEU A 762 -55.11 -8.43 42.65
N PRO A 763 -55.16 -9.15 43.79
CA PRO A 763 -56.45 -9.57 44.37
C PRO A 763 -57.28 -8.33 44.83
N HIS A 764 -58.60 -8.52 44.99
CA HIS A 764 -59.51 -7.48 45.50
C HIS A 764 -59.18 -6.94 46.91
N SER A 765 -58.27 -7.61 47.63
CA SER A 765 -57.69 -7.08 48.86
C SER A 765 -56.71 -5.88 48.68
N ALA A 766 -56.31 -5.59 47.42
CA ALA A 766 -55.33 -4.55 47.10
C ALA A 766 -55.94 -3.61 46.05
N PHE A 767 -56.38 -2.44 46.48
CA PHE A 767 -56.88 -1.37 45.62
C PHE A 767 -55.81 -0.32 45.35
N LEU A 768 -56.01 0.46 44.30
CA LEU A 768 -55.21 1.64 44.00
C LEU A 768 -55.68 2.85 44.82
N ASP A 769 -54.82 3.39 45.64
CA ASP A 769 -55.10 4.67 46.31
C ASP A 769 -54.64 5.85 45.37
N GLN A 770 -55.63 6.40 44.65
CA GLN A 770 -55.35 7.55 43.74
C GLN A 770 -54.96 8.82 44.51
N GLY A 771 -55.33 9.00 45.77
CA GLY A 771 -54.94 10.09 46.62
C GLY A 771 -53.41 10.13 46.93
N HIS A 772 -52.75 9.00 46.78
CA HIS A 772 -51.31 8.89 46.93
C HIS A 772 -50.53 9.12 45.61
N ILE A 773 -51.19 9.35 44.45
CA ILE A 773 -50.58 9.78 43.21
C ILE A 773 -50.38 11.31 43.26
N ARG A 774 -49.20 11.74 43.82
CA ARG A 774 -48.95 13.20 44.04
C ARG A 774 -48.09 13.82 42.97
N THR A 775 -47.06 13.11 42.51
CA THR A 775 -46.11 13.63 41.54
C THR A 775 -45.97 12.57 40.43
N ILE A 776 -46.14 13.06 39.18
CA ILE A 776 -46.02 12.27 37.95
C ILE A 776 -44.92 12.87 37.13
N CYS A 777 -44.01 12.07 36.57
CA CYS A 777 -43.05 12.50 35.56
C CYS A 777 -43.76 12.64 34.21
N THR A 778 -43.68 13.82 33.58
CA THR A 778 -44.22 13.95 32.21
C THR A 778 -43.35 13.19 31.20
N ARG A 779 -43.89 12.87 30.03
CA ARG A 779 -43.11 12.26 28.95
C ARG A 779 -41.94 13.11 28.52
N VAL A 780 -42.12 14.43 28.50
CA VAL A 780 -41.04 15.38 28.16
C VAL A 780 -39.93 15.36 29.22
N GLN A 781 -40.29 15.37 30.50
CA GLN A 781 -39.32 15.27 31.60
C GLN A 781 -38.61 13.91 31.56
N PHE A 782 -39.33 12.85 31.22
CA PHE A 782 -38.74 11.49 31.16
C PHE A 782 -37.71 11.38 30.06
N ALA A 783 -37.93 12.05 28.90
CA ALA A 783 -37.00 12.07 27.77
C ALA A 783 -35.87 13.12 27.92
N ALA A 784 -35.97 14.03 28.89
CA ALA A 784 -34.98 15.07 29.12
C ALA A 784 -33.66 14.51 29.71
N ASN A 785 -32.57 15.26 29.59
CA ASN A 785 -31.24 14.95 30.14
C ASN A 785 -30.68 13.57 29.66
N GLY A 786 -30.87 13.27 28.38
CA GLY A 786 -30.43 12.02 27.79
C GLY A 786 -31.40 10.85 28.00
N GLY A 787 -32.64 11.12 28.36
CA GLY A 787 -33.71 10.11 28.49
C GLY A 787 -33.65 9.26 29.74
N ALA A 788 -34.33 8.10 29.73
CA ALA A 788 -34.35 7.09 30.79
C ALA A 788 -34.75 7.66 32.18
N GLY A 789 -35.60 8.71 32.18
CA GLY A 789 -36.14 9.31 33.41
C GLY A 789 -35.17 10.18 34.21
N ARG A 790 -34.00 10.54 33.65
CA ARG A 790 -33.01 11.41 34.34
C ARG A 790 -33.51 12.81 34.58
N GLY A 791 -34.48 13.28 33.79
CA GLY A 791 -35.18 14.57 34.03
C GLY A 791 -36.42 14.48 34.92
N CYS A 792 -36.75 13.33 35.48
CA CYS A 792 -37.91 13.15 36.34
C CYS A 792 -37.68 13.74 37.75
N PRO A 793 -38.69 14.39 38.33
CA PRO A 793 -38.63 14.87 39.71
C PRO A 793 -38.57 13.65 40.66
N ALA A 794 -37.77 13.73 41.73
CA ALA A 794 -37.63 12.69 42.75
C ALA A 794 -38.97 12.27 43.41
N GLY A 795 -39.94 13.19 43.41
CA GLY A 795 -41.33 12.91 43.85
C GLY A 795 -42.02 11.84 43.04
N ALA A 796 -41.69 11.69 41.74
CA ALA A 796 -42.31 10.75 40.82
C ALA A 796 -41.76 9.31 40.97
N VAL A 797 -40.79 9.06 41.85
CA VAL A 797 -40.27 7.73 42.16
C VAL A 797 -41.14 7.05 43.17
N TYR A 798 -41.77 5.92 42.80
CA TYR A 798 -42.67 5.11 43.65
C TYR A 798 -42.11 3.72 43.94
N GLY A 799 -40.98 3.37 43.40
CA GLY A 799 -40.36 2.09 43.64
C GLY A 799 -38.92 2.00 43.13
N LYS A 800 -38.35 0.82 43.26
CA LYS A 800 -37.07 0.43 42.69
C LYS A 800 -37.19 -0.92 42.00
N ALA A 801 -36.44 -1.10 40.92
CA ALA A 801 -36.38 -2.37 40.21
C ALA A 801 -34.91 -2.78 40.01
N LYS A 802 -34.71 -4.11 40.01
CA LYS A 802 -33.39 -4.73 39.76
C LYS A 802 -33.59 -5.93 38.85
N ALA A 803 -32.93 -5.99 37.72
CA ALA A 803 -32.98 -7.06 36.74
C ALA A 803 -31.61 -7.72 36.62
N PHE A 804 -31.58 -9.01 36.69
CA PHE A 804 -30.42 -9.87 36.51
C PHE A 804 -30.53 -10.59 35.19
N THR A 805 -29.51 -10.54 34.36
CA THR A 805 -29.40 -11.21 33.06
C THR A 805 -28.06 -11.94 32.96
N PRO A 806 -27.98 -13.07 32.24
CA PRO A 806 -26.69 -13.72 32.00
C PRO A 806 -25.83 -12.97 30.95
N LEU A 807 -26.38 -11.91 30.33
CA LEU A 807 -25.68 -11.13 29.33
C LEU A 807 -24.68 -10.10 29.93
N LEU A 808 -24.86 -9.74 31.21
CA LEU A 808 -24.09 -8.71 31.90
C LEU A 808 -23.53 -9.25 33.22
N ASP A 809 -22.32 -8.81 33.61
CA ASP A 809 -21.72 -9.17 34.87
C ASP A 809 -22.47 -8.54 36.05
N GLU A 810 -22.90 -7.28 35.90
CA GLU A 810 -23.63 -6.53 36.92
C GLU A 810 -25.11 -6.41 36.52
N PRO A 811 -26.02 -6.48 37.55
CA PRO A 811 -27.44 -6.31 37.28
C PRO A 811 -27.80 -4.89 36.94
N LEU A 812 -28.81 -4.72 36.10
CA LEU A 812 -29.40 -3.42 35.84
C LEU A 812 -30.35 -3.04 36.98
N GLU A 813 -30.23 -1.83 37.50
CA GLU A 813 -31.09 -1.36 38.60
C GLU A 813 -31.45 0.13 38.45
N GLY A 814 -32.60 0.49 38.98
CA GLY A 814 -33.04 1.87 38.93
C GLY A 814 -34.41 2.12 39.52
N PRO A 815 -34.89 3.37 39.43
CA PRO A 815 -36.20 3.81 39.96
C PRO A 815 -37.35 3.27 39.11
N VAL A 816 -38.51 3.12 39.81
CA VAL A 816 -39.80 2.93 39.15
C VAL A 816 -40.57 4.23 39.29
N PHE A 817 -40.83 4.87 38.14
CA PHE A 817 -41.54 6.14 38.05
C PHE A 817 -43.03 5.93 37.79
N LEU A 818 -43.85 6.88 38.21
CA LEU A 818 -45.16 7.14 37.60
C LEU A 818 -44.91 8.16 36.47
N ARG A 819 -45.23 7.75 35.24
CA ARG A 819 -45.08 8.58 34.02
C ARG A 819 -46.43 8.89 33.41
N SER A 820 -46.62 10.11 32.95
CA SER A 820 -47.89 10.50 32.26
C SER A 820 -48.11 9.61 31.03
N SER A 821 -49.36 9.22 30.85
CA SER A 821 -49.84 8.30 29.78
C SER A 821 -50.87 8.98 28.90
N ASN A 822 -51.35 8.29 27.88
CA ASN A 822 -52.48 8.69 27.03
C ASN A 822 -53.79 8.03 27.47
N HIS A 823 -53.87 7.47 28.68
CA HIS A 823 -55.04 6.87 29.29
C HIS A 823 -55.24 7.40 30.74
N ASN A 824 -56.32 6.98 31.38
CA ASN A 824 -56.77 7.61 32.63
C ASN A 824 -55.78 7.54 33.80
N LEU A 825 -54.92 6.51 33.89
CA LEU A 825 -53.94 6.35 34.95
C LEU A 825 -52.51 6.45 34.39
N PRO A 826 -51.54 6.97 35.16
CA PRO A 826 -50.17 7.02 34.74
C PRO A 826 -49.58 5.63 34.60
N ASP A 827 -48.58 5.45 33.70
CA ASP A 827 -47.78 4.22 33.54
C ASP A 827 -46.77 4.06 34.67
N PHE A 828 -46.50 2.80 35.08
CA PHE A 828 -45.24 2.48 35.75
C PHE A 828 -44.15 2.29 34.75
N VAL A 829 -43.01 2.98 34.93
CA VAL A 829 -41.83 2.79 34.12
C VAL A 829 -40.66 2.48 35.03
N ALA A 830 -40.18 1.24 34.93
CA ALA A 830 -38.91 0.87 35.56
C ALA A 830 -37.78 1.28 34.63
N SER A 831 -37.01 2.26 35.04
CA SER A 831 -35.84 2.75 34.30
C SER A 831 -34.60 2.10 34.91
N LEU A 832 -34.07 1.09 34.19
CA LEU A 832 -32.98 0.23 34.65
C LEU A 832 -31.70 0.68 34.03
N HIS A 833 -30.70 0.99 34.84
CA HIS A 833 -29.42 1.53 34.47
C HIS A 833 -28.29 0.57 34.82
N GLY A 834 -27.25 0.56 34.01
CA GLY A 834 -26.03 -0.23 34.20
C GLY A 834 -25.07 0.03 33.05
N LEU A 835 -24.46 -1.02 32.53
CA LEU A 835 -23.66 -0.93 31.30
C LEU A 835 -24.50 -0.44 30.09
N VAL A 836 -25.81 -0.78 30.12
CA VAL A 836 -26.81 -0.34 29.14
C VAL A 836 -28.05 0.12 29.88
N ASP A 837 -28.87 0.95 29.24
CA ASP A 837 -30.16 1.39 29.81
C ASP A 837 -31.29 0.56 29.22
N VAL A 838 -32.24 0.08 30.06
CA VAL A 838 -33.42 -0.67 29.66
C VAL A 838 -34.65 -0.11 30.38
N GLU A 839 -35.75 0.07 29.64
CA GLU A 839 -37.02 0.53 30.19
C GLU A 839 -38.11 -0.56 30.16
N ALA A 840 -38.74 -0.81 31.26
CA ALA A 840 -39.92 -1.69 31.31
C ALA A 840 -41.17 -0.84 31.65
N VAL A 841 -42.07 -0.77 30.68
CA VAL A 841 -43.30 0.04 30.80
C VAL A 841 -44.49 -0.84 31.11
N ALA A 842 -45.20 -0.55 32.21
CA ALA A 842 -46.44 -1.19 32.57
C ALA A 842 -47.61 -0.17 32.53
N ARG A 843 -48.58 -0.48 31.68
CA ARG A 843 -49.88 0.21 31.71
C ARG A 843 -50.65 -0.23 32.95
N ILE A 844 -51.15 0.78 33.71
CA ILE A 844 -51.97 0.52 34.88
C ILE A 844 -53.41 0.81 34.60
N ASP A 845 -54.28 -0.12 34.96
CA ASP A 845 -55.73 0.10 34.99
C ASP A 845 -56.39 -0.72 36.18
N SER A 846 -57.67 -0.60 36.31
CA SER A 846 -58.43 -1.34 37.31
C SER A 846 -59.39 -2.34 36.62
N LYS A 847 -59.32 -3.59 37.03
CA LYS A 847 -60.26 -4.64 36.62
C LYS A 847 -61.02 -5.14 37.83
N HIS A 848 -62.35 -5.00 37.85
CA HIS A 848 -63.19 -5.41 38.95
C HIS A 848 -62.75 -4.91 40.34
N GLY A 849 -62.22 -3.66 40.39
CA GLY A 849 -61.67 -3.06 41.62
C GLY A 849 -60.26 -3.44 41.98
N GLY A 850 -59.65 -4.44 41.37
CA GLY A 850 -58.25 -4.82 41.57
C GLY A 850 -57.33 -4.05 40.63
N ILE A 851 -56.08 -3.80 41.05
CA ILE A 851 -55.03 -3.16 40.23
C ILE A 851 -54.58 -4.19 39.18
N ARG A 852 -54.58 -3.77 37.90
CA ARG A 852 -53.99 -4.55 36.80
C ARG A 852 -52.82 -3.79 36.20
N ALA A 853 -51.64 -4.45 36.17
CA ALA A 853 -50.44 -3.97 35.49
C ALA A 853 -50.21 -4.81 34.22
N THR A 854 -50.13 -4.18 33.07
CA THR A 854 -49.93 -4.82 31.78
C THR A 854 -48.61 -4.38 31.15
N PHE A 855 -47.69 -5.32 31.05
CA PHE A 855 -46.44 -5.15 30.29
C PHE A 855 -46.68 -5.76 28.89
N ASN A 856 -46.82 -4.94 27.87
CA ASN A 856 -47.12 -5.40 26.50
C ASN A 856 -45.87 -5.68 25.67
N THR A 857 -44.74 -5.04 26.01
CA THR A 857 -43.50 -5.16 25.30
C THR A 857 -42.38 -5.38 26.29
N ILE A 858 -41.86 -6.57 26.36
CA ILE A 858 -40.69 -6.97 27.11
C ILE A 858 -39.68 -7.44 26.06
N PRO A 859 -38.44 -6.93 26.04
CA PRO A 859 -37.42 -7.37 25.08
C PRO A 859 -37.21 -8.86 25.06
N ASP A 860 -36.95 -9.44 23.87
CA ASP A 860 -36.53 -10.84 23.73
C ASP A 860 -35.06 -11.02 24.16
N ALA A 861 -34.82 -10.79 25.45
CA ALA A 861 -33.52 -10.93 26.09
C ALA A 861 -33.61 -11.81 27.35
N PRO A 862 -32.64 -12.69 27.61
CA PRO A 862 -32.71 -13.62 28.73
C PRO A 862 -32.59 -12.90 30.08
N LEU A 863 -33.48 -13.26 30.99
CA LEU A 863 -33.47 -12.81 32.37
C LEU A 863 -33.26 -14.01 33.31
N THR A 864 -32.60 -13.82 34.40
CA THR A 864 -32.49 -14.84 35.47
C THR A 864 -33.37 -14.51 36.65
N LYS A 865 -33.55 -13.21 36.93
CA LYS A 865 -34.39 -12.71 38.03
C LYS A 865 -34.70 -11.22 37.80
N VAL A 866 -35.94 -10.84 38.15
CA VAL A 866 -36.32 -9.44 38.28
C VAL A 866 -36.98 -9.23 39.65
N VAL A 867 -36.56 -8.18 40.36
CA VAL A 867 -37.13 -7.76 41.65
C VAL A 867 -37.66 -6.36 41.52
N VAL A 868 -38.93 -6.16 41.74
CA VAL A 868 -39.57 -4.86 41.80
C VAL A 868 -40.07 -4.60 43.23
N GLN A 869 -39.65 -3.46 43.79
CA GLN A 869 -40.02 -3.05 45.13
C GLN A 869 -40.78 -1.71 45.05
N MET A 870 -42.09 -1.74 45.24
CA MET A 870 -42.92 -0.56 45.33
C MET A 870 -42.98 -0.05 46.76
N GLN A 871 -42.97 1.28 46.91
CA GLN A 871 -43.03 1.91 48.23
C GLN A 871 -44.36 1.72 48.92
N GLY A 872 -44.34 1.70 50.23
CA GLY A 872 -45.51 1.67 51.12
C GLY A 872 -45.68 2.95 51.93
N ALA A 873 -46.54 2.93 52.93
CA ALA A 873 -46.84 4.05 53.83
C ALA A 873 -47.26 5.33 53.03
N LYS A 874 -46.65 6.48 53.29
CA LYS A 874 -47.06 7.77 52.68
C LYS A 874 -46.97 7.84 51.15
N LYS A 875 -46.18 6.94 50.54
CA LYS A 875 -46.05 6.79 49.08
C LYS A 875 -46.61 5.46 48.56
N GLY A 876 -47.29 4.73 49.45
CA GLY A 876 -47.89 3.45 49.06
C GLY A 876 -49.10 3.65 48.16
N LEU A 877 -49.02 3.14 46.90
CA LEU A 877 -50.10 3.18 45.93
C LEU A 877 -51.12 2.05 46.15
N ILE A 878 -50.78 1.02 46.95
CA ILE A 878 -51.67 -0.06 47.29
C ILE A 878 -52.32 0.25 48.63
N VAL A 879 -53.64 0.19 48.72
CA VAL A 879 -54.41 0.26 49.96
C VAL A 879 -55.14 -1.08 50.18
N ASN A 880 -55.05 -1.62 51.38
CA ASN A 880 -55.75 -2.85 51.77
C ASN A 880 -57.26 -2.57 51.90
N SER A 881 -58.08 -3.31 51.16
CA SER A 881 -59.55 -3.26 51.31
C SER A 881 -60.04 -4.13 52.46
N THR A 882 -59.23 -5.08 52.90
CA THR A 882 -59.55 -6.03 54.00
C THR A 882 -58.30 -6.24 54.91
N ASN A 883 -58.45 -7.02 55.99
CA ASN A 883 -57.31 -7.48 56.75
C ASN A 883 -56.61 -8.60 56.02
N LEU A 884 -55.36 -8.38 55.57
CA LEU A 884 -54.59 -9.34 54.80
C LEU A 884 -54.29 -10.70 55.54
N CYS A 885 -54.48 -10.72 56.85
CA CYS A 885 -54.25 -11.92 57.62
C CYS A 885 -55.54 -12.79 57.73
N ALA A 886 -56.67 -12.33 57.18
CA ALA A 886 -57.98 -13.00 57.23
C ALA A 886 -58.23 -13.79 55.93
N GLY A 887 -57.35 -14.66 55.51
CA GLY A 887 -57.51 -15.48 54.35
C GLY A 887 -56.35 -15.54 53.34
N SER A 888 -56.50 -16.33 52.32
CA SER A 888 -55.49 -16.36 51.18
C SER A 888 -55.85 -15.37 50.09
N HIS A 889 -54.90 -14.53 49.75
CA HIS A 889 -55.07 -13.53 48.70
C HIS A 889 -54.20 -13.93 47.49
N ARG A 890 -54.83 -14.23 46.35
CA ARG A 890 -54.12 -14.68 45.16
C ARG A 890 -54.27 -13.64 44.04
N ALA A 891 -53.15 -13.35 43.41
CA ALA A 891 -53.08 -12.58 42.20
C ALA A 891 -53.24 -13.50 40.97
N ASP A 892 -53.75 -12.94 39.89
CA ASP A 892 -53.79 -13.62 38.60
C ASP A 892 -52.67 -13.05 37.71
N ALA A 893 -51.77 -13.89 37.20
CA ALA A 893 -50.69 -13.53 36.33
C ALA A 893 -50.75 -14.33 35.02
N HIS A 894 -50.87 -13.65 33.90
CA HIS A 894 -50.87 -14.24 32.56
C HIS A 894 -49.62 -13.79 31.83
N PHE A 895 -48.84 -14.77 31.39
CA PHE A 895 -47.62 -14.60 30.67
C PHE A 895 -47.78 -15.11 29.24
N GLU A 896 -47.12 -14.42 28.31
CA GLU A 896 -46.91 -14.87 26.94
C GLU A 896 -45.39 -14.83 26.66
N GLY A 897 -44.85 -15.91 26.12
CA GLY A 897 -43.47 -16.04 25.69
C GLY A 897 -43.32 -15.53 24.27
N HIS A 898 -42.10 -15.13 23.90
CA HIS A 898 -41.74 -14.78 22.53
C HIS A 898 -41.93 -15.94 21.55
N ASN A 899 -41.89 -17.18 22.04
CA ASN A 899 -42.22 -18.38 21.25
C ASN A 899 -43.73 -18.63 21.11
N GLY A 900 -44.60 -17.69 21.50
CA GLY A 900 -46.06 -17.82 21.46
C GLY A 900 -46.68 -18.66 22.57
N ASN A 901 -45.90 -19.34 23.44
CA ASN A 901 -46.40 -20.13 24.53
C ASN A 901 -46.99 -19.25 25.63
N ARG A 902 -48.12 -19.71 26.23
CA ARG A 902 -48.81 -18.99 27.30
C ARG A 902 -48.75 -19.75 28.62
N ALA A 903 -48.61 -18.99 29.71
CA ALA A 903 -48.63 -19.57 31.05
C ALA A 903 -49.47 -18.71 32.01
N SER A 904 -50.37 -19.32 32.73
CA SER A 904 -51.15 -18.67 33.78
C SER A 904 -50.67 -19.14 35.15
N ARG A 905 -50.52 -18.20 36.10
CA ARG A 905 -50.10 -18.46 37.46
C ARG A 905 -51.02 -17.72 38.43
N ARG A 906 -51.28 -18.31 39.59
CA ARG A 906 -52.06 -17.68 40.66
C ARG A 906 -51.22 -17.60 41.95
N PRO A 907 -50.18 -16.77 41.98
CA PRO A 907 -49.31 -16.65 43.16
C PRO A 907 -50.10 -16.11 44.34
N GLU A 908 -49.84 -16.69 45.49
CA GLU A 908 -50.35 -16.14 46.75
C GLU A 908 -49.55 -14.87 47.08
N VAL A 909 -50.28 -13.81 47.45
CA VAL A 909 -49.70 -12.57 47.92
C VAL A 909 -49.36 -12.66 49.38
N GLY A 910 -48.12 -13.03 49.69
CA GLY A 910 -47.69 -13.22 51.08
C GLY A 910 -47.75 -11.91 51.88
N ALA A 911 -48.33 -11.93 53.05
CA ALA A 911 -48.38 -10.83 53.99
C ALA A 911 -47.62 -11.21 55.29
N SER A 912 -47.00 -10.21 55.97
CA SER A 912 -46.27 -10.42 57.25
C SER A 912 -47.27 -10.46 58.40
N CYS A 913 -47.98 -11.60 58.54
CA CYS A 913 -48.92 -11.82 59.62
C CYS A 913 -48.20 -12.32 60.88
N ARG A 914 -48.41 -11.67 62.05
CA ARG A 914 -47.92 -12.20 63.32
C ARG A 914 -48.66 -13.51 63.66
N LYS A 915 -47.95 -14.60 63.77
CA LYS A 915 -48.50 -15.83 64.30
C LYS A 915 -48.87 -15.55 65.75
N GLY A 916 -50.12 -15.52 66.09
CA GLY A 916 -50.63 -15.44 67.48
C GLY A 916 -50.02 -16.56 68.29
N LYS A 917 -49.39 -16.19 69.44
CA LYS A 917 -49.00 -17.17 70.44
C LYS A 917 -50.28 -17.82 71.00
N HIS A 918 -50.59 -19.07 70.63
CA HIS A 918 -51.55 -19.85 71.28
C HIS A 918 -51.10 -20.05 72.73
N HIS A 919 -51.64 -19.31 73.68
CA HIS A 919 -51.59 -19.65 75.10
C HIS A 919 -52.45 -20.97 75.32
N ARG A 920 -51.72 -22.11 75.42
CA ARG A 920 -52.31 -23.28 75.96
C ARG A 920 -52.63 -22.93 77.46
N ARG A 921 -53.93 -22.66 77.76
CA ARG A 921 -54.46 -22.72 79.17
C ARG A 921 -54.37 -24.15 79.61
N GLY A 922 -53.46 -24.47 80.49
CA GLY A 922 -53.49 -25.71 81.19
C GLY A 922 -54.72 -25.73 82.10
N ARG A 923 -55.50 -26.79 82.03
CA ARG A 923 -56.48 -27.14 83.02
C ARG A 923 -55.76 -27.96 84.08
N LYS A 924 -55.89 -27.54 85.38
CA LYS A 924 -55.74 -28.36 86.51
C LYS A 924 -56.95 -29.30 86.67
#